data_98061082c22fc5ea4bbebec2d4d5628c
#
_entry.id   98061082c22fc5ea4bbebec2d4d5628c
#
_cell.length_a   1.000
_cell.length_b   1.000
_cell.length_c   1.000
_cell.angle_alpha   90.00
_cell.angle_beta   90.00
_cell.angle_gamma   90.00
#
_symmetry.space_group_name_H-M   'P 1'
#
loop_
_entity.id
_entity.type
_entity.pdbx_description
1 polymer ?
#
loop_
_entity_poly.entity_id
_entity_poly.type
_entity_poly.pdbx_seq_one_letter_code
_entity_poly.pdbx_strand_id
1 'polypeptide(L)'
;DGSTREVAAICAIAANGKDECLVFEADNINFDIVKKKSSFRMALFTNAVGEKLGLELTADDIRNMQIEMWEVKQDVNIKCDDLESTDNTLCIDFGTSNTAVGSYGLKNPQGTVAELVEFVDETAGTGNIVKRYTFPTLVYVYDCDNNGVEYKFGYEAKNILVRENYTPKGSFFSEIKRWMTDLEGEEEIHGCLSNNKVTVQHGEIIKAYLTHVITLAERYFKRKFKYLHFSAPVKLHDSFIAAVNKMFNGKYMINNNCLDEAVSVIYSHLSNVSSDSKHKSGNIFVFDCGGGTTDFAKCSYELHEDEQLGNELAITVGFVNGDSDFGGNNITYRILQILKIKLAAKWLGAESFDSDIQKLIPNSREDIMTKIDGDLTEKEVIYHNFEAAYAKAGEIIPTDYGNEEDYEEDIVCKKRNFYFLWNMAERMKVEFYNTTSRVNIRFNEAQDRKLCIGDDACDYLYVRNSIDDDLQQSIKPAENIEVTIKEIEQVILTDIYALLKKVFPDYEVSRYDDTSFKLSGQSCHIEMFKDLFKEFIPGRYIRKRTGADKLSEQFNKECDSDKLKLPCVKGSIAYIQKKRSGELHVKMNSATANMIYDVINTDLNKEMLSHDENKPCFVMTTRWGSSEARFTVRDANNNTEKYNCLYEYNGKPMGKPEKVVEIMSRVERAAESAWFAKHRAHIAEECVNAKCVDEKYTNIIFMVPAKHGYGYVIFFLLKTANEEYYFQNETYKPYENEALKCFFDGKH
;
A
#
# COMPACT_ATOMS: atom_id res chain seq x y z
N ASP A 1 -11.30 10.67 -51.08
CA ASP A 1 -10.17 10.25 -51.90
C ASP A 1 -10.02 8.73 -51.98
N GLY A 2 -10.86 7.97 -51.30
CA GLY A 2 -10.87 6.51 -51.34
C GLY A 2 -9.72 5.86 -50.52
N SER A 3 -8.92 6.63 -49.77
CA SER A 3 -7.89 6.08 -48.89
C SER A 3 -8.54 5.57 -47.60
N THR A 4 -8.11 4.39 -47.14
CA THR A 4 -8.50 3.85 -45.84
C THR A 4 -7.55 4.40 -44.79
N ARG A 5 -8.07 5.00 -43.74
CA ARG A 5 -7.28 5.49 -42.58
C ARG A 5 -7.80 4.83 -41.33
N GLU A 6 -6.89 4.48 -40.45
CA GLU A 6 -7.22 3.98 -39.11
C GLU A 6 -7.67 5.17 -38.26
N VAL A 7 -8.84 5.06 -37.64
CA VAL A 7 -9.46 6.10 -36.82
C VAL A 7 -9.35 5.69 -35.38
N ALA A 8 -8.71 6.51 -34.55
CA ALA A 8 -8.53 6.25 -33.14
C ALA A 8 -9.65 6.80 -32.25
N ALA A 9 -10.24 7.93 -32.65
CA ALA A 9 -11.33 8.54 -31.91
C ALA A 9 -12.29 9.31 -32.85
N ILE A 10 -13.53 9.43 -32.43
CA ILE A 10 -14.57 10.20 -33.09
C ILE A 10 -15.14 11.21 -32.11
N CYS A 11 -15.20 12.46 -32.52
CA CYS A 11 -15.85 13.52 -31.78
C CYS A 11 -17.12 13.97 -32.49
N ALA A 12 -18.25 13.99 -31.78
CA ALA A 12 -19.53 14.46 -32.29
C ALA A 12 -20.00 15.68 -31.51
N ILE A 13 -20.32 16.77 -32.20
CA ILE A 13 -20.83 18.01 -31.61
C ILE A 13 -22.25 18.24 -32.14
N ALA A 14 -23.20 18.42 -31.22
CA ALA A 14 -24.58 18.71 -31.62
C ALA A 14 -24.70 20.05 -32.36
N ALA A 15 -25.43 20.06 -33.50
CA ALA A 15 -25.54 21.23 -34.39
C ALA A 15 -26.38 22.38 -33.82
N ASN A 16 -27.06 22.18 -32.70
CA ASN A 16 -28.00 23.13 -32.09
C ASN A 16 -27.36 24.07 -31.03
N GLY A 17 -26.04 24.14 -30.98
CA GLY A 17 -25.31 25.16 -30.18
C GLY A 17 -25.32 24.93 -28.66
N LYS A 18 -25.80 23.78 -28.17
CA LYS A 18 -25.56 23.36 -26.81
C LYS A 18 -24.20 22.65 -26.72
N ASP A 19 -23.42 22.96 -25.71
CA ASP A 19 -22.02 22.61 -25.54
C ASP A 19 -21.75 21.11 -25.23
N GLU A 20 -22.56 20.22 -25.70
CA GLU A 20 -22.34 18.78 -25.57
C GLU A 20 -21.39 18.29 -26.69
N CYS A 21 -20.18 17.98 -26.29
CA CYS A 21 -19.21 17.30 -27.12
C CYS A 21 -19.06 15.87 -26.60
N LEU A 22 -19.33 14.89 -27.45
CA LEU A 22 -19.15 13.48 -27.14
C LEU A 22 -17.92 12.97 -27.86
N VAL A 23 -16.94 12.47 -27.12
CA VAL A 23 -15.75 11.82 -27.65
C VAL A 23 -15.87 10.32 -27.49
N PHE A 24 -15.65 9.56 -28.55
CA PHE A 24 -15.74 8.12 -28.57
C PHE A 24 -14.44 7.54 -29.10
N GLU A 25 -13.88 6.56 -28.40
CA GLU A 25 -12.76 5.76 -28.92
C GLU A 25 -13.24 4.84 -30.04
N ALA A 26 -12.51 4.82 -31.14
CA ALA A 26 -12.94 4.14 -32.37
C ALA A 26 -13.16 2.63 -32.24
N ASP A 27 -12.45 2.02 -31.30
CA ASP A 27 -12.48 0.56 -31.11
C ASP A 27 -13.80 0.02 -30.51
N ASN A 28 -14.65 0.89 -29.97
CA ASN A 28 -15.88 0.52 -29.27
C ASN A 28 -17.14 1.12 -29.92
N ILE A 29 -17.03 1.58 -31.17
CA ILE A 29 -18.12 2.30 -31.84
C ILE A 29 -18.69 1.49 -32.99
N ASN A 30 -19.96 1.15 -32.87
CA ASN A 30 -20.79 0.71 -33.98
C ASN A 30 -21.69 1.86 -34.44
N PHE A 31 -21.66 2.14 -35.73
CA PHE A 31 -22.49 3.15 -36.34
C PHE A 31 -23.76 2.53 -36.93
N ASP A 32 -24.90 2.81 -36.31
CA ASP A 32 -26.20 2.57 -36.93
C ASP A 32 -26.69 3.86 -37.59
N ILE A 33 -26.93 3.82 -38.90
CA ILE A 33 -27.56 4.92 -39.61
C ILE A 33 -29.06 4.89 -39.31
N VAL A 34 -29.53 5.86 -38.53
CA VAL A 34 -30.93 5.97 -38.13
C VAL A 34 -31.56 7.21 -38.81
N LYS A 35 -32.75 7.08 -39.33
CA LYS A 35 -33.48 8.22 -39.91
C LYS A 35 -34.03 9.11 -38.79
N LYS A 36 -33.25 10.07 -38.30
CA LYS A 36 -33.66 11.13 -37.37
C LYS A 36 -33.44 12.52 -37.96
N LYS A 37 -34.10 13.52 -37.39
CA LYS A 37 -34.15 14.90 -37.93
C LYS A 37 -33.09 15.86 -37.37
N SER A 38 -32.01 15.43 -36.79
CA SER A 38 -30.96 16.29 -36.20
C SER A 38 -29.65 16.13 -36.97
N SER A 39 -29.03 17.24 -37.35
CA SER A 39 -27.69 17.27 -37.92
C SER A 39 -26.66 17.49 -36.82
N PHE A 40 -25.51 16.82 -36.93
CA PHE A 40 -24.37 17.05 -36.05
C PHE A 40 -23.08 17.13 -36.87
N ARG A 41 -22.06 17.74 -36.28
CA ARG A 41 -20.72 17.79 -36.86
C ARG A 41 -19.87 16.70 -36.28
N MET A 42 -19.10 16.04 -37.08
CA MET A 42 -18.22 14.95 -36.64
C MET A 42 -16.78 15.21 -37.09
N ALA A 43 -15.85 15.03 -36.18
CA ALA A 43 -14.43 15.04 -36.44
C ALA A 43 -13.86 13.63 -36.20
N LEU A 44 -13.01 13.18 -37.12
CA LEU A 44 -12.31 11.90 -37.03
C LEU A 44 -10.85 12.15 -36.72
N PHE A 45 -10.29 11.44 -35.73
CA PHE A 45 -8.92 11.58 -35.34
C PHE A 45 -8.13 10.32 -35.66
N THR A 46 -6.98 10.47 -36.28
CA THR A 46 -6.04 9.37 -36.53
C THR A 46 -5.25 9.04 -35.25
N ASN A 47 -4.62 7.85 -35.20
CA ASN A 47 -3.88 7.37 -34.03
C ASN A 47 -2.89 8.41 -33.45
N ALA A 48 -2.19 9.17 -34.29
CA ALA A 48 -1.24 10.19 -33.86
C ALA A 48 -1.86 11.37 -33.08
N VAL A 49 -3.16 11.61 -33.25
CA VAL A 49 -3.91 12.69 -32.61
C VAL A 49 -4.84 12.13 -31.55
N GLY A 50 -5.48 10.99 -31.81
CA GLY A 50 -6.40 10.32 -30.88
C GLY A 50 -5.75 9.90 -29.58
N GLU A 51 -4.48 9.50 -29.61
CA GLU A 51 -3.69 9.19 -28.41
C GLU A 51 -3.39 10.43 -27.52
N LYS A 52 -3.48 11.64 -28.10
CA LYS A 52 -3.38 12.91 -27.34
C LYS A 52 -4.74 13.39 -26.80
N LEU A 53 -5.83 12.79 -27.24
CA LEU A 53 -7.20 13.22 -26.95
C LEU A 53 -7.87 12.46 -25.81
N GLY A 54 -7.14 11.66 -25.02
CA GLY A 54 -7.61 11.10 -23.75
C GLY A 54 -7.98 12.15 -22.71
N LEU A 55 -7.89 13.45 -23.11
CA LEU A 55 -8.31 14.61 -22.33
C LEU A 55 -9.75 14.99 -22.74
N GLU A 56 -10.54 15.42 -21.79
CA GLU A 56 -11.82 16.08 -22.02
C GLU A 56 -11.62 17.34 -22.87
N LEU A 57 -11.90 17.19 -24.16
CA LEU A 57 -11.93 18.34 -25.03
C LEU A 57 -13.30 18.99 -24.94
N THR A 58 -13.31 20.25 -24.57
CA THR A 58 -14.51 21.05 -24.69
C THR A 58 -14.83 21.33 -26.18
N ALA A 59 -16.08 21.65 -26.48
CA ALA A 59 -16.47 22.04 -27.83
C ALA A 59 -15.64 23.24 -28.34
N ASP A 60 -15.15 24.12 -27.44
CA ASP A 60 -14.31 25.26 -27.78
C ASP A 60 -12.87 24.85 -28.07
N ASP A 61 -12.33 23.86 -27.38
CA ASP A 61 -11.00 23.29 -27.67
C ASP A 61 -10.98 22.72 -29.10
N ILE A 62 -12.00 22.00 -29.48
CA ILE A 62 -12.12 21.42 -30.84
C ILE A 62 -12.29 22.50 -31.90
N ARG A 63 -13.08 23.55 -31.65
CA ARG A 63 -13.22 24.68 -32.56
C ARG A 63 -11.92 25.46 -32.75
N ASN A 64 -11.08 25.53 -31.70
CA ASN A 64 -9.80 26.22 -31.75
C ASN A 64 -8.67 25.39 -32.39
N MET A 65 -8.85 24.08 -32.49
CA MET A 65 -7.88 23.17 -33.11
C MET A 65 -8.06 23.19 -34.59
N GLN A 66 -7.92 23.94 -35.44
CA GLN A 66 -7.97 23.92 -36.94
C GLN A 66 -8.18 22.51 -37.54
N ILE A 67 -9.19 21.80 -37.05
CA ILE A 67 -9.52 20.45 -37.47
C ILE A 67 -10.64 20.53 -38.51
N GLU A 68 -10.48 19.80 -39.64
CA GLU A 68 -11.56 19.67 -40.63
C GLU A 68 -12.73 18.93 -40.00
N MET A 69 -13.86 19.60 -39.83
CA MET A 69 -15.09 19.03 -39.34
C MET A 69 -16.06 18.82 -40.50
N TRP A 70 -16.60 17.62 -40.61
CA TRP A 70 -17.62 17.30 -41.61
C TRP A 70 -19.02 17.42 -41.03
N GLU A 71 -19.89 18.09 -41.74
CA GLU A 71 -21.30 18.07 -41.40
C GLU A 71 -21.93 16.75 -41.88
N VAL A 72 -22.35 15.93 -40.91
CA VAL A 72 -23.06 14.68 -41.23
C VAL A 72 -24.52 14.99 -41.46
N LYS A 73 -24.93 14.89 -42.71
CA LYS A 73 -26.34 15.14 -43.15
C LYS A 73 -27.26 13.95 -42.90
N GLN A 74 -26.77 12.87 -42.41
CA GLN A 74 -27.52 11.65 -42.05
C GLN A 74 -27.57 11.49 -40.56
N ASP A 75 -28.70 11.03 -40.06
CA ASP A 75 -28.84 10.74 -38.64
C ASP A 75 -28.03 9.49 -38.32
N VAL A 76 -26.98 9.65 -37.51
CA VAL A 76 -26.15 8.57 -37.02
C VAL A 76 -26.44 8.36 -35.55
N ASN A 77 -26.81 7.15 -35.19
CA ASN A 77 -26.93 6.75 -33.81
C ASN A 77 -25.59 6.08 -33.42
N ILE A 78 -24.86 6.70 -32.52
CA ILE A 78 -23.64 6.11 -32.00
C ILE A 78 -24.05 5.24 -30.83
N LYS A 79 -23.85 3.93 -30.93
CA LYS A 79 -24.01 2.98 -29.85
C LYS A 79 -22.64 2.54 -29.42
N CYS A 80 -22.36 2.67 -28.13
CA CYS A 80 -21.24 1.91 -27.53
C CYS A 80 -21.70 0.45 -27.42
N ASP A 81 -20.98 -0.47 -28.05
CA ASP A 81 -21.23 -1.88 -27.84
C ASP A 81 -20.97 -2.24 -26.38
N ASP A 82 -21.88 -3.00 -25.78
CA ASP A 82 -21.62 -3.60 -24.49
C ASP A 82 -20.50 -4.62 -24.64
N LEU A 83 -19.44 -4.44 -23.87
CA LEU A 83 -18.31 -5.36 -23.87
C LEU A 83 -18.78 -6.77 -23.48
N GLU A 84 -18.33 -7.77 -24.22
CA GLU A 84 -18.60 -9.16 -23.87
C GLU A 84 -18.03 -9.52 -22.50
N SER A 85 -18.81 -10.27 -21.72
CA SER A 85 -18.35 -10.77 -20.43
C SER A 85 -17.32 -11.88 -20.59
N THR A 86 -16.31 -11.87 -19.70
CA THR A 86 -15.33 -12.95 -19.61
C THR A 86 -15.41 -13.62 -18.25
N ASP A 87 -15.08 -14.92 -18.23
CA ASP A 87 -14.88 -15.67 -16.99
C ASP A 87 -13.44 -15.65 -16.51
N ASN A 88 -12.53 -14.97 -17.24
CA ASN A 88 -11.17 -14.74 -16.76
C ASN A 88 -11.20 -13.78 -15.57
N THR A 89 -10.23 -13.93 -14.68
CA THR A 89 -10.14 -13.10 -13.47
C THR A 89 -9.26 -11.89 -13.75
N LEU A 90 -9.72 -10.72 -13.34
CA LEU A 90 -8.90 -9.51 -13.29
C LEU A 90 -8.14 -9.51 -11.96
N CYS A 91 -6.82 -9.51 -12.02
CA CYS A 91 -5.93 -9.40 -10.87
C CYS A 91 -5.53 -7.95 -10.65
N ILE A 92 -5.70 -7.47 -9.43
CA ILE A 92 -5.47 -6.08 -9.03
C ILE A 92 -4.51 -6.06 -7.84
N ASP A 93 -3.37 -5.43 -8.03
CA ASP A 93 -2.44 -5.06 -6.97
C ASP A 93 -2.69 -3.59 -6.61
N PHE A 94 -3.53 -3.37 -5.60
CA PHE A 94 -3.90 -2.05 -5.11
C PHE A 94 -2.86 -1.54 -4.12
N GLY A 95 -1.87 -0.81 -4.61
CA GLY A 95 -0.80 -0.24 -3.78
C GLY A 95 -1.13 1.14 -3.21
N THR A 96 -0.42 1.55 -2.16
CA THR A 96 -0.56 2.87 -1.50
C THR A 96 -0.25 4.02 -2.45
N SER A 97 0.80 3.89 -3.26
CA SER A 97 1.21 4.95 -4.21
C SER A 97 0.78 4.67 -5.64
N ASN A 98 0.65 3.41 -6.02
CA ASN A 98 0.29 3.01 -7.38
C ASN A 98 -0.38 1.63 -7.42
N THR A 99 -1.24 1.45 -8.39
CA THR A 99 -2.00 0.22 -8.66
C THR A 99 -1.51 -0.43 -9.94
N ALA A 100 -1.36 -1.76 -9.96
CA ALA A 100 -1.06 -2.55 -11.15
C ALA A 100 -2.19 -3.55 -11.41
N VAL A 101 -2.54 -3.76 -12.69
CA VAL A 101 -3.69 -4.59 -13.07
C VAL A 101 -3.35 -5.46 -14.26
N GLY A 102 -3.89 -6.67 -14.28
CA GLY A 102 -3.71 -7.57 -15.41
C GLY A 102 -4.60 -8.79 -15.38
N SER A 103 -4.52 -9.58 -16.44
CA SER A 103 -5.26 -10.82 -16.63
C SER A 103 -4.41 -11.80 -17.45
N TYR A 104 -5.04 -12.79 -18.04
CA TYR A 104 -4.38 -13.81 -18.86
C TYR A 104 -5.27 -14.27 -20.03
N GLY A 105 -4.65 -14.68 -21.16
CA GLY A 105 -5.32 -15.35 -22.27
C GLY A 105 -6.39 -14.53 -23.00
N LEU A 106 -6.38 -13.21 -22.88
CA LEU A 106 -7.37 -12.33 -23.51
C LEU A 106 -6.85 -11.74 -24.83
N LYS A 107 -5.61 -11.28 -24.85
CA LYS A 107 -4.93 -10.81 -26.07
C LYS A 107 -4.21 -11.94 -26.78
N ASN A 108 -3.67 -12.89 -26.04
CA ASN A 108 -3.01 -14.07 -26.57
C ASN A 108 -3.61 -15.35 -25.96
N PRO A 109 -4.66 -15.94 -26.58
CA PRO A 109 -5.35 -17.12 -26.05
C PRO A 109 -4.46 -18.36 -25.86
N GLN A 110 -3.35 -18.45 -26.59
CA GLN A 110 -2.35 -19.54 -26.43
C GLN A 110 -1.19 -19.15 -25.52
N GLY A 111 -1.16 -17.91 -25.03
CA GLY A 111 -0.10 -17.39 -24.19
C GLY A 111 -0.23 -17.83 -22.73
N THR A 112 0.88 -18.29 -22.17
CA THR A 112 1.01 -18.59 -20.73
C THR A 112 1.50 -17.39 -19.92
N VAL A 113 1.62 -16.23 -20.56
CA VAL A 113 2.22 -15.01 -19.99
C VAL A 113 1.14 -14.10 -19.42
N ALA A 114 1.43 -13.48 -18.28
CA ALA A 114 0.59 -12.45 -17.71
C ALA A 114 0.44 -11.26 -18.67
N GLU A 115 -0.79 -10.85 -18.90
CA GLU A 115 -1.14 -9.69 -19.72
C GLU A 115 -1.47 -8.51 -18.79
N LEU A 116 -0.62 -7.49 -18.83
CA LEU A 116 -0.75 -6.31 -17.97
C LEU A 116 -1.44 -5.17 -18.70
N VAL A 117 -2.22 -4.38 -17.98
CA VAL A 117 -2.83 -3.16 -18.51
C VAL A 117 -1.75 -2.09 -18.68
N GLU A 118 -1.73 -1.46 -19.86
CA GLU A 118 -0.89 -0.29 -20.14
C GLU A 118 -1.73 0.98 -19.93
N PHE A 119 -1.27 1.83 -19.02
CA PHE A 119 -1.86 3.13 -18.73
C PHE A 119 -1.07 4.24 -19.43
N VAL A 120 -1.75 5.28 -19.84
CA VAL A 120 -1.12 6.45 -20.48
C VAL A 120 -0.68 7.43 -19.40
N ASP A 121 0.62 7.75 -19.40
CA ASP A 121 1.21 8.75 -18.52
C ASP A 121 1.27 10.10 -19.26
N GLU A 122 0.32 10.96 -18.98
CA GLU A 122 0.22 12.30 -19.57
C GLU A 122 1.16 13.33 -18.91
N THR A 123 1.75 12.99 -17.76
CA THR A 123 2.63 13.90 -17.01
C THR A 123 4.05 13.96 -17.56
N ALA A 124 4.38 13.11 -18.53
CA ALA A 124 5.73 12.97 -19.05
C ALA A 124 6.23 14.19 -19.89
N GLY A 125 5.42 15.22 -20.10
CA GLY A 125 5.81 16.55 -20.56
C GLY A 125 6.49 16.72 -21.94
N THR A 126 6.80 15.64 -22.63
CA THR A 126 7.65 15.64 -23.84
C THR A 126 6.87 15.61 -25.16
N GLY A 127 5.55 15.66 -25.13
CA GLY A 127 4.70 15.45 -26.30
C GLY A 127 4.71 14.01 -26.80
N ASN A 128 5.44 13.11 -26.16
CA ASN A 128 5.42 11.67 -26.43
C ASN A 128 4.52 10.99 -25.41
N ILE A 129 3.69 10.09 -25.89
CA ILE A 129 2.86 9.23 -25.04
C ILE A 129 3.78 8.23 -24.37
N VAL A 130 3.80 8.25 -23.04
CA VAL A 130 4.53 7.27 -22.23
C VAL A 130 3.52 6.26 -21.68
N LYS A 131 3.70 4.99 -22.01
CA LYS A 131 2.89 3.90 -21.47
C LYS A 131 3.56 3.34 -20.22
N ARG A 132 2.75 3.12 -19.18
CA ARG A 132 3.17 2.57 -17.88
C ARG A 132 2.29 1.38 -17.51
N TYR A 133 2.84 0.40 -16.84
CA TYR A 133 2.08 -0.73 -16.28
C TYR A 133 1.47 -0.45 -14.90
N THR A 134 1.59 0.77 -14.42
CA THR A 134 1.12 1.19 -13.11
C THR A 134 0.32 2.47 -13.22
N PHE A 135 -0.71 2.59 -12.39
CA PHE A 135 -1.59 3.74 -12.33
C PHE A 135 -1.47 4.39 -10.95
N PRO A 136 -1.19 5.70 -10.84
CA PRO A 136 -1.06 6.37 -9.57
C PRO A 136 -2.33 6.25 -8.70
N THR A 137 -2.17 5.96 -7.43
CA THR A 137 -3.28 5.88 -6.46
C THR A 137 -3.60 7.28 -5.95
N LEU A 138 -4.11 8.13 -6.85
CA LEU A 138 -4.43 9.54 -6.63
C LEU A 138 -5.87 9.82 -7.04
N VAL A 139 -6.55 10.66 -6.25
CA VAL A 139 -7.93 11.09 -6.50
C VAL A 139 -8.02 12.61 -6.35
N TYR A 140 -8.65 13.26 -7.32
CA TYR A 140 -8.95 14.69 -7.31
C TYR A 140 -10.44 14.90 -7.49
N VAL A 141 -11.04 15.75 -6.66
CA VAL A 141 -12.45 16.11 -6.77
C VAL A 141 -12.59 17.28 -7.75
N TYR A 142 -13.10 16.97 -8.93
CA TYR A 142 -13.28 17.97 -9.99
C TYR A 142 -14.54 18.79 -9.75
N ASP A 143 -15.65 18.14 -9.44
CA ASP A 143 -16.90 18.80 -9.06
C ASP A 143 -17.67 17.95 -8.06
N CYS A 144 -18.50 18.59 -7.23
CA CYS A 144 -19.38 17.88 -6.32
C CYS A 144 -20.64 18.69 -6.03
N ASP A 145 -21.78 17.97 -5.94
CA ASP A 145 -23.04 18.51 -5.50
C ASP A 145 -23.84 17.43 -4.75
N ASN A 146 -25.06 17.76 -4.35
CA ASN A 146 -25.95 16.81 -3.66
C ASN A 146 -26.39 15.62 -4.54
N ASN A 147 -26.13 15.63 -5.84
CA ASN A 147 -26.48 14.57 -6.78
C ASN A 147 -25.32 13.61 -7.04
N GLY A 148 -24.08 14.03 -6.77
CA GLY A 148 -22.91 13.18 -6.96
C GLY A 148 -21.59 13.93 -6.93
N VAL A 149 -20.52 13.18 -7.05
CA VAL A 149 -19.14 13.67 -7.08
C VAL A 149 -18.47 13.23 -8.37
N GLU A 150 -17.87 14.20 -9.07
CA GLU A 150 -17.03 13.93 -10.24
C GLU A 150 -15.57 13.91 -9.81
N TYR A 151 -14.91 12.78 -10.07
CA TYR A 151 -13.53 12.55 -9.71
C TYR A 151 -12.63 12.50 -10.95
N LYS A 152 -11.37 12.94 -10.79
CA LYS A 152 -10.26 12.66 -11.71
C LYS A 152 -9.25 11.77 -10.98
N PHE A 153 -8.61 10.84 -11.71
CA PHE A 153 -7.81 9.78 -11.10
C PHE A 153 -6.41 9.69 -11.72
N GLY A 154 -5.48 9.14 -10.96
CA GLY A 154 -4.18 8.70 -11.43
C GLY A 154 -3.35 9.80 -12.07
N TYR A 155 -2.93 9.59 -13.32
CA TYR A 155 -2.09 10.55 -14.07
C TYR A 155 -2.82 11.87 -14.34
N GLU A 156 -4.13 11.84 -14.58
CA GLU A 156 -4.95 13.03 -14.76
C GLU A 156 -4.97 13.88 -13.47
N ALA A 157 -5.25 13.26 -12.32
CA ALA A 157 -5.21 13.95 -11.02
C ALA A 157 -3.81 14.55 -10.74
N LYS A 158 -2.75 13.81 -11.03
CA LYS A 158 -1.37 14.27 -10.91
C LYS A 158 -1.09 15.47 -11.81
N ASN A 159 -1.56 15.43 -13.06
CA ASN A 159 -1.39 16.50 -14.03
C ASN A 159 -2.13 17.77 -13.62
N ILE A 160 -3.34 17.64 -13.06
CA ILE A 160 -4.10 18.79 -12.52
C ILE A 160 -3.31 19.44 -11.37
N LEU A 161 -2.78 18.68 -10.43
CA LEU A 161 -1.98 19.21 -9.32
C LEU A 161 -0.80 20.06 -9.82
N VAL A 162 -0.09 19.60 -10.86
CA VAL A 162 1.01 20.35 -11.48
C VAL A 162 0.50 21.61 -12.18
N ARG A 163 -0.59 21.51 -12.97
CA ARG A 163 -1.18 22.68 -13.68
C ARG A 163 -1.71 23.73 -12.71
N GLU A 164 -2.24 23.32 -11.58
CA GLU A 164 -2.69 24.22 -10.51
C GLU A 164 -1.54 24.69 -9.61
N ASN A 165 -0.31 24.49 -10.06
CA ASN A 165 0.90 24.95 -9.38
C ASN A 165 0.95 24.48 -7.91
N TYR A 166 0.63 23.20 -7.68
CA TYR A 166 0.60 22.55 -6.37
C TYR A 166 -0.41 23.15 -5.37
N THR A 167 -1.37 23.90 -5.86
CA THR A 167 -2.47 24.45 -5.06
C THR A 167 -3.79 23.90 -5.58
N PRO A 168 -4.14 22.65 -5.21
CA PRO A 168 -5.35 22.04 -5.74
C PRO A 168 -6.58 22.82 -5.29
N LYS A 169 -7.39 23.24 -6.26
CA LYS A 169 -8.63 23.96 -6.04
C LYS A 169 -9.74 23.06 -5.51
N GLY A 170 -9.74 21.80 -5.91
CA GLY A 170 -10.59 20.75 -5.38
C GLY A 170 -9.86 19.88 -4.37
N SER A 171 -10.58 19.07 -3.62
CA SER A 171 -9.96 18.11 -2.70
C SER A 171 -9.08 17.11 -3.44
N PHE A 172 -7.90 16.84 -2.91
CA PHE A 172 -6.91 15.95 -3.49
C PHE A 172 -6.48 14.90 -2.47
N PHE A 173 -6.55 13.62 -2.86
CA PHE A 173 -6.26 12.49 -1.99
C PHE A 173 -5.14 11.63 -2.53
N SER A 174 -4.23 11.28 -1.66
CA SER A 174 -3.18 10.28 -1.85
C SER A 174 -3.27 9.24 -0.73
N GLU A 175 -2.59 8.12 -0.88
CA GLU A 175 -2.55 7.05 0.15
C GLU A 175 -3.91 6.46 0.56
N ILE A 176 -4.93 6.58 -0.29
CA ILE A 176 -6.30 6.11 0.00
C ILE A 176 -6.39 4.62 0.37
N LYS A 177 -5.39 3.80 0.05
CA LYS A 177 -5.30 2.39 0.50
C LYS A 177 -5.28 2.29 2.02
N ARG A 178 -4.73 3.29 2.73
CA ARG A 178 -4.68 3.30 4.20
C ARG A 178 -6.07 3.36 4.84
N TRP A 179 -7.06 3.86 4.13
CA TRP A 179 -8.46 3.90 4.56
C TRP A 179 -9.19 2.55 4.44
N MET A 180 -8.53 1.51 3.93
CA MET A 180 -9.15 0.18 3.85
C MET A 180 -9.54 -0.41 5.21
N THR A 181 -8.95 0.07 6.29
CA THR A 181 -9.30 -0.30 7.67
C THR A 181 -10.40 0.58 8.28
N ASP A 182 -10.76 1.69 7.61
CA ASP A 182 -11.75 2.67 8.08
C ASP A 182 -12.61 3.18 6.90
N LEU A 183 -13.45 2.29 6.36
CA LEU A 183 -14.33 2.62 5.22
C LEU A 183 -15.45 3.59 5.56
N GLU A 184 -15.83 3.69 6.84
CA GLU A 184 -16.93 4.52 7.34
C GLU A 184 -16.45 5.90 7.79
N GLY A 185 -15.13 6.12 7.84
CA GLY A 185 -14.54 7.45 8.04
C GLY A 185 -15.05 8.44 6.99
N GLU A 186 -15.26 9.67 7.40
CA GLU A 186 -15.87 10.71 6.59
C GLU A 186 -14.87 11.84 6.28
N GLU A 187 -14.90 12.33 5.04
CA GLU A 187 -14.15 13.49 4.58
C GLU A 187 -15.09 14.56 4.05
N GLU A 188 -14.91 15.81 4.48
CA GLU A 188 -15.53 16.96 3.83
C GLU A 188 -14.74 17.29 2.57
N ILE A 189 -15.33 17.09 1.42
CA ILE A 189 -14.74 17.34 0.12
C ILE A 189 -15.30 18.59 -0.53
N HIS A 190 -14.51 19.26 -1.35
CA HIS A 190 -14.94 20.39 -2.16
C HIS A 190 -14.52 20.21 -3.62
N GLY A 191 -15.38 20.64 -4.53
CA GLY A 191 -15.15 20.58 -5.97
C GLY A 191 -14.33 21.79 -6.45
N CYS A 192 -13.59 21.55 -7.53
CA CYS A 192 -12.82 22.62 -8.21
C CYS A 192 -13.75 23.64 -8.90
N LEU A 193 -14.83 23.18 -9.52
CA LEU A 193 -15.70 24.05 -10.36
C LEU A 193 -16.76 24.80 -9.55
N SER A 194 -17.45 24.12 -8.66
CA SER A 194 -18.63 24.66 -7.98
C SER A 194 -18.32 25.25 -6.61
N ASN A 195 -17.15 25.00 -6.06
CA ASN A 195 -16.78 25.35 -4.67
C ASN A 195 -17.80 24.81 -3.62
N ASN A 196 -18.62 23.82 -4.02
CA ASN A 196 -19.55 23.15 -3.13
C ASN A 196 -18.78 22.23 -2.19
N LYS A 197 -19.36 22.02 -1.00
CA LYS A 197 -18.83 21.09 0.00
C LYS A 197 -19.83 19.96 0.22
N VAL A 198 -19.32 18.73 0.27
CA VAL A 198 -20.11 17.51 0.55
C VAL A 198 -19.30 16.62 1.47
N THR A 199 -19.96 15.87 2.32
CA THR A 199 -19.31 14.82 3.13
C THR A 199 -19.42 13.48 2.42
N VAL A 200 -18.31 12.77 2.29
CA VAL A 200 -18.21 11.47 1.60
C VAL A 200 -17.45 10.48 2.47
N GLN A 201 -17.86 9.22 2.45
CA GLN A 201 -17.15 8.17 3.19
C GLN A 201 -15.89 7.73 2.43
N HIS A 202 -14.85 7.36 3.18
CA HIS A 202 -13.59 6.80 2.64
C HIS A 202 -13.85 5.65 1.65
N GLY A 203 -14.77 4.75 2.00
CA GLY A 203 -15.14 3.61 1.16
C GLY A 203 -15.72 4.01 -0.21
N GLU A 204 -16.41 5.16 -0.31
CA GLU A 204 -16.95 5.65 -1.57
C GLU A 204 -15.84 6.18 -2.49
N ILE A 205 -14.86 6.90 -1.93
CA ILE A 205 -13.69 7.41 -2.68
C ILE A 205 -12.86 6.23 -3.22
N ILE A 206 -12.56 5.24 -2.37
CA ILE A 206 -11.82 4.04 -2.78
C ILE A 206 -12.59 3.28 -3.86
N LYS A 207 -13.90 3.09 -3.67
CA LYS A 207 -14.76 2.40 -4.65
C LYS A 207 -14.79 3.13 -5.99
N ALA A 208 -14.86 4.46 -5.99
CA ALA A 208 -14.80 5.26 -7.22
C ALA A 208 -13.47 5.04 -7.95
N TYR A 209 -12.34 5.11 -7.24
CA TYR A 209 -11.02 4.86 -7.79
C TYR A 209 -10.89 3.45 -8.37
N LEU A 210 -11.23 2.41 -7.59
CA LEU A 210 -11.13 1.02 -8.06
C LEU A 210 -12.08 0.74 -9.23
N THR A 211 -13.28 1.32 -9.22
CA THR A 211 -14.23 1.21 -10.35
C THR A 211 -13.64 1.82 -11.62
N HIS A 212 -12.97 2.98 -11.51
CA HIS A 212 -12.28 3.60 -12.64
C HIS A 212 -11.16 2.70 -13.18
N VAL A 213 -10.30 2.17 -12.31
CA VAL A 213 -9.21 1.27 -12.69
C VAL A 213 -9.73 0.00 -13.37
N ILE A 214 -10.81 -0.60 -12.85
CA ILE A 214 -11.47 -1.76 -13.47
C ILE A 214 -12.01 -1.38 -14.85
N THR A 215 -12.64 -0.21 -14.98
CA THR A 215 -13.17 0.27 -16.26
C THR A 215 -12.06 0.45 -17.30
N LEU A 216 -10.91 1.01 -16.92
CA LEU A 216 -9.74 1.12 -17.80
C LEU A 216 -9.24 -0.25 -18.25
N ALA A 217 -9.19 -1.22 -17.32
CA ALA A 217 -8.81 -2.59 -17.65
C ALA A 217 -9.82 -3.27 -18.60
N GLU A 218 -11.11 -3.09 -18.36
CA GLU A 218 -12.17 -3.61 -19.22
C GLU A 218 -12.06 -3.06 -20.63
N ARG A 219 -11.80 -1.76 -20.79
CA ARG A 219 -11.54 -1.12 -22.10
C ARG A 219 -10.28 -1.67 -22.77
N TYR A 220 -9.17 -1.80 -22.00
CA TYR A 220 -7.91 -2.32 -22.53
C TYR A 220 -8.03 -3.75 -23.05
N PHE A 221 -8.73 -4.62 -22.32
CA PHE A 221 -8.98 -6.02 -22.71
C PHE A 221 -10.20 -6.20 -23.62
N LYS A 222 -11.02 -5.18 -23.80
CA LYS A 222 -12.30 -5.24 -24.53
C LYS A 222 -13.23 -6.34 -23.98
N ARG A 223 -13.26 -6.51 -22.64
CA ARG A 223 -14.04 -7.53 -21.93
C ARG A 223 -14.54 -6.99 -20.59
N LYS A 224 -15.76 -7.38 -20.19
CA LYS A 224 -16.29 -7.16 -18.84
C LYS A 224 -15.91 -8.31 -17.94
N PHE A 225 -15.31 -8.00 -16.78
CA PHE A 225 -14.89 -9.00 -15.82
C PHE A 225 -16.00 -9.29 -14.81
N LYS A 226 -16.20 -10.60 -14.52
CA LYS A 226 -17.07 -11.06 -13.44
C LYS A 226 -16.30 -11.35 -12.16
N TYR A 227 -15.05 -11.75 -12.30
CA TYR A 227 -14.19 -12.22 -11.20
C TYR A 227 -13.04 -11.26 -10.97
N LEU A 228 -12.84 -10.89 -9.71
CA LEU A 228 -11.71 -10.09 -9.28
C LEU A 228 -10.85 -10.87 -8.29
N HIS A 229 -9.54 -10.66 -8.35
CA HIS A 229 -8.56 -11.13 -7.39
C HIS A 229 -7.71 -9.95 -6.94
N PHE A 230 -7.63 -9.73 -5.65
CA PHE A 230 -6.79 -8.70 -5.06
C PHE A 230 -5.62 -9.34 -4.33
N SER A 231 -4.42 -8.78 -4.48
CA SER A 231 -3.36 -9.01 -3.52
C SER A 231 -3.55 -8.08 -2.33
N ALA A 232 -3.42 -8.63 -1.13
CA ALA A 232 -3.67 -7.91 0.11
C ALA A 232 -2.43 -7.90 1.01
N PRO A 233 -2.19 -6.84 1.82
CA PRO A 233 -1.10 -6.85 2.78
C PRO A 233 -1.26 -8.00 3.77
N VAL A 234 -0.16 -8.64 4.16
CA VAL A 234 -0.16 -9.84 4.99
C VAL A 234 -0.96 -9.67 6.28
N LYS A 235 -0.70 -8.61 7.05
CA LYS A 235 -1.36 -8.36 8.34
C LYS A 235 -2.82 -7.93 8.22
N LEU A 236 -3.20 -7.37 7.09
CA LEU A 236 -4.54 -6.81 6.85
C LEU A 236 -5.37 -7.67 5.89
N HIS A 237 -4.91 -8.87 5.53
CA HIS A 237 -5.48 -9.69 4.48
C HIS A 237 -7.01 -9.85 4.60
N ASP A 238 -7.49 -10.37 5.71
CA ASP A 238 -8.91 -10.69 5.89
C ASP A 238 -9.78 -9.42 5.96
N SER A 239 -9.33 -8.39 6.67
CA SER A 239 -10.03 -7.11 6.76
C SER A 239 -10.09 -6.41 5.40
N PHE A 240 -8.99 -6.48 4.63
CA PHE A 240 -8.91 -5.93 3.28
C PHE A 240 -9.90 -6.61 2.33
N ILE A 241 -9.92 -7.95 2.30
CA ILE A 241 -10.85 -8.70 1.44
C ILE A 241 -12.30 -8.49 1.87
N ALA A 242 -12.58 -8.42 3.17
CA ALA A 242 -13.91 -8.08 3.68
C ALA A 242 -14.35 -6.67 3.25
N ALA A 243 -13.45 -5.69 3.31
CA ALA A 243 -13.68 -4.32 2.86
C ALA A 243 -14.02 -4.25 1.36
N VAL A 244 -13.25 -4.94 0.51
CA VAL A 244 -13.50 -5.00 -0.94
C VAL A 244 -14.87 -5.66 -1.23
N ASN A 245 -15.20 -6.77 -0.54
CA ASN A 245 -16.50 -7.41 -0.68
C ASN A 245 -17.66 -6.48 -0.28
N LYS A 246 -17.49 -5.73 0.82
CA LYS A 246 -18.48 -4.73 1.28
C LYS A 246 -18.69 -3.63 0.25
N MET A 247 -17.59 -3.06 -0.28
CA MET A 247 -17.66 -1.97 -1.27
C MET A 247 -18.37 -2.36 -2.56
N PHE A 248 -18.11 -3.55 -3.09
CA PHE A 248 -18.69 -3.98 -4.37
C PHE A 248 -20.01 -4.73 -4.24
N ASN A 249 -20.39 -5.17 -3.05
CA ASN A 249 -21.70 -5.72 -2.70
C ASN A 249 -22.32 -6.64 -3.78
N GLY A 250 -21.56 -7.66 -4.20
CA GLY A 250 -22.00 -8.67 -5.18
C GLY A 250 -21.96 -8.24 -6.65
N LYS A 251 -21.53 -7.02 -6.97
CA LYS A 251 -21.31 -6.59 -8.36
C LYS A 251 -20.24 -7.44 -9.06
N TYR A 252 -19.21 -7.82 -8.33
CA TYR A 252 -18.15 -8.71 -8.77
C TYR A 252 -18.02 -9.90 -7.82
N MET A 253 -17.59 -11.04 -8.35
CA MET A 253 -17.22 -12.19 -7.55
C MET A 253 -15.75 -12.07 -7.14
N ILE A 254 -15.51 -11.78 -5.87
CA ILE A 254 -14.16 -11.65 -5.34
C ILE A 254 -13.68 -13.03 -4.86
N ASN A 255 -12.49 -13.41 -5.27
CA ASN A 255 -11.93 -14.70 -4.90
C ASN A 255 -11.63 -14.71 -3.38
N ASN A 256 -12.27 -15.62 -2.64
CA ASN A 256 -12.03 -15.76 -1.20
C ASN A 256 -10.62 -16.25 -0.86
N ASN A 257 -9.93 -16.87 -1.82
CA ASN A 257 -8.55 -17.33 -1.69
C ASN A 257 -7.59 -16.35 -2.38
N CYS A 258 -7.76 -15.07 -2.15
CA CYS A 258 -6.80 -14.06 -2.58
C CYS A 258 -5.43 -14.33 -1.93
N LEU A 259 -4.36 -14.13 -2.68
CA LEU A 259 -3.00 -14.23 -2.16
C LEU A 259 -2.64 -12.97 -1.38
N ASP A 260 -1.80 -13.11 -0.37
CA ASP A 260 -1.10 -11.94 0.17
C ASP A 260 -0.01 -11.43 -0.80
N GLU A 261 0.43 -10.19 -0.59
CA GLU A 261 1.38 -9.51 -1.48
C GLU A 261 2.71 -10.28 -1.56
N ALA A 262 3.27 -10.70 -0.43
CA ALA A 262 4.55 -11.41 -0.41
C ALA A 262 4.48 -12.80 -1.03
N VAL A 263 3.41 -13.56 -0.77
CA VAL A 263 3.17 -14.89 -1.39
C VAL A 263 2.92 -14.75 -2.88
N SER A 264 2.24 -13.71 -3.32
CA SER A 264 2.08 -13.39 -4.75
C SER A 264 3.42 -13.22 -5.44
N VAL A 265 4.36 -12.51 -4.83
CA VAL A 265 5.73 -12.35 -5.33
C VAL A 265 6.46 -13.70 -5.38
N ILE A 266 6.37 -14.52 -4.35
CA ILE A 266 6.94 -15.87 -4.33
C ILE A 266 6.40 -16.68 -5.52
N TYR A 267 5.10 -16.65 -5.72
CA TYR A 267 4.45 -17.38 -6.81
C TYR A 267 4.91 -16.91 -8.19
N SER A 268 5.15 -15.62 -8.37
CA SER A 268 5.73 -15.06 -9.60
C SER A 268 7.07 -15.71 -9.95
N HIS A 269 7.91 -15.99 -8.96
CA HIS A 269 9.19 -16.68 -9.17
C HIS A 269 9.03 -18.17 -9.42
N LEU A 270 8.11 -18.83 -8.71
CA LEU A 270 7.88 -20.27 -8.83
C LEU A 270 7.06 -20.64 -10.06
N SER A 271 6.36 -19.71 -10.66
CA SER A 271 5.52 -19.97 -11.85
C SER A 271 6.31 -20.53 -13.04
N ASN A 272 7.62 -20.29 -13.10
CA ASN A 272 8.52 -20.77 -14.14
C ASN A 272 9.28 -22.06 -13.75
N VAL A 273 9.03 -22.60 -12.55
CA VAL A 273 9.62 -23.88 -12.15
C VAL A 273 8.93 -24.98 -12.95
N SER A 274 9.71 -25.73 -13.70
CA SER A 274 9.23 -26.85 -14.54
C SER A 274 9.95 -28.14 -14.14
N SER A 275 9.44 -29.27 -14.63
CA SER A 275 10.05 -30.59 -14.43
C SER A 275 11.53 -30.67 -14.85
N ASP A 276 11.92 -29.84 -15.82
CA ASP A 276 13.31 -29.75 -16.29
C ASP A 276 14.20 -28.88 -15.39
N SER A 277 13.62 -28.23 -14.35
CA SER A 277 14.35 -27.36 -13.45
C SER A 277 15.36 -28.15 -12.61
N LYS A 278 16.58 -27.64 -12.48
CA LYS A 278 17.61 -28.20 -11.58
C LYS A 278 17.25 -28.12 -10.09
N HIS A 279 16.27 -27.26 -9.75
CA HIS A 279 15.83 -27.02 -8.39
C HIS A 279 14.35 -27.36 -8.26
N LYS A 280 14.06 -28.61 -7.93
CA LYS A 280 12.71 -29.12 -7.69
C LYS A 280 12.19 -28.78 -6.29
N SER A 281 13.08 -28.37 -5.38
CA SER A 281 12.74 -27.94 -4.02
C SER A 281 13.67 -26.85 -3.55
N GLY A 282 13.24 -26.08 -2.57
CA GLY A 282 14.06 -25.04 -1.97
C GLY A 282 13.30 -24.11 -1.04
N ASN A 283 13.98 -23.11 -0.52
CA ASN A 283 13.40 -22.06 0.28
C ASN A 283 13.50 -20.72 -0.44
N ILE A 284 12.44 -19.92 -0.35
CA ILE A 284 12.40 -18.55 -0.87
C ILE A 284 12.02 -17.61 0.27
N PHE A 285 12.77 -16.53 0.37
CA PHE A 285 12.46 -15.38 1.20
C PHE A 285 12.15 -14.19 0.30
N VAL A 286 11.03 -13.54 0.52
CA VAL A 286 10.61 -12.33 -0.17
C VAL A 286 10.55 -11.18 0.82
N PHE A 287 11.08 -10.04 0.41
CA PHE A 287 10.93 -8.76 1.07
C PHE A 287 10.35 -7.79 0.03
N ASP A 288 9.12 -7.36 0.26
CA ASP A 288 8.39 -6.42 -0.59
C ASP A 288 8.22 -5.09 0.13
N CYS A 289 8.94 -4.05 -0.30
CA CYS A 289 8.82 -2.71 0.24
C CYS A 289 8.11 -1.81 -0.78
N GLY A 290 6.82 -1.65 -0.57
CA GLY A 290 5.95 -0.81 -1.39
C GLY A 290 6.07 0.69 -1.09
N GLY A 291 5.03 1.44 -1.45
CA GLY A 291 4.96 2.89 -1.17
C GLY A 291 4.68 3.21 0.29
N GLY A 292 3.81 2.44 0.95
CA GLY A 292 3.38 2.70 2.32
C GLY A 292 3.48 1.51 3.27
N THR A 293 3.68 0.29 2.75
CA THR A 293 3.78 -0.95 3.50
C THR A 293 5.03 -1.72 3.12
N THR A 294 5.48 -2.55 4.03
CA THR A 294 6.55 -3.53 3.79
C THR A 294 6.06 -4.90 4.24
N ASP A 295 6.08 -5.86 3.34
CA ASP A 295 5.66 -7.23 3.57
C ASP A 295 6.81 -8.19 3.33
N PHE A 296 6.87 -9.29 4.09
CA PHE A 296 7.84 -10.33 3.85
C PHE A 296 7.29 -11.71 4.20
N ALA A 297 7.77 -12.68 3.45
CA ALA A 297 7.41 -14.07 3.65
C ALA A 297 8.61 -14.99 3.39
N LYS A 298 8.65 -16.08 4.14
CA LYS A 298 9.55 -17.21 3.94
C LYS A 298 8.74 -18.46 3.64
N CYS A 299 9.00 -19.06 2.50
CA CYS A 299 8.31 -20.28 2.06
C CYS A 299 9.33 -21.36 1.72
N SER A 300 8.93 -22.59 1.95
CA SER A 300 9.54 -23.76 1.31
C SER A 300 8.65 -24.21 0.15
N TYR A 301 9.26 -24.75 -0.90
CA TYR A 301 8.53 -25.31 -2.02
C TYR A 301 9.12 -26.63 -2.47
N GLU A 302 8.24 -27.51 -2.99
CA GLU A 302 8.62 -28.80 -3.55
C GLU A 302 7.74 -29.09 -4.77
N LEU A 303 8.37 -29.48 -5.88
CA LEU A 303 7.69 -29.91 -7.10
C LEU A 303 7.63 -31.44 -7.10
N HIS A 304 6.44 -31.98 -6.99
CA HIS A 304 6.16 -33.41 -7.13
C HIS A 304 5.72 -33.71 -8.56
N GLU A 305 6.39 -34.65 -9.19
CA GLU A 305 6.04 -35.14 -10.52
C GLU A 305 5.12 -36.36 -10.38
N ASP A 306 3.92 -36.27 -10.93
CA ASP A 306 3.00 -37.40 -11.03
C ASP A 306 2.67 -37.63 -12.50
N GLU A 307 3.03 -38.79 -13.03
CA GLU A 307 2.79 -39.15 -14.43
C GLU A 307 1.31 -39.26 -14.80
N GLN A 308 0.42 -39.42 -13.84
CA GLN A 308 -1.00 -39.63 -14.06
C GLN A 308 -1.87 -38.39 -13.72
N LEU A 309 -1.47 -37.59 -12.74
CA LEU A 309 -2.23 -36.45 -12.22
C LEU A 309 -1.67 -35.11 -12.63
N GLY A 310 -0.50 -35.08 -13.31
CA GLY A 310 0.23 -33.89 -13.62
C GLY A 310 1.15 -33.44 -12.46
N ASN A 311 1.89 -32.37 -12.69
CA ASN A 311 2.84 -31.87 -11.69
C ASN A 311 2.12 -31.13 -10.56
N GLU A 312 2.56 -31.36 -9.32
CA GLU A 312 2.07 -30.66 -8.13
C GLU A 312 3.18 -29.80 -7.53
N LEU A 313 2.93 -28.51 -7.35
CA LEU A 313 3.79 -27.56 -6.62
C LEU A 313 3.23 -27.37 -5.21
N ALA A 314 3.89 -27.97 -4.23
CA ALA A 314 3.59 -27.75 -2.83
C ALA A 314 4.36 -26.50 -2.33
N ILE A 315 3.65 -25.52 -1.82
CA ILE A 315 4.22 -24.32 -1.19
C ILE A 315 3.78 -24.31 0.27
N THR A 316 4.77 -24.36 1.15
CA THR A 316 4.54 -24.22 2.59
C THR A 316 5.05 -22.86 3.04
N VAL A 317 4.14 -22.00 3.43
CA VAL A 317 4.45 -20.69 4.00
C VAL A 317 4.84 -20.91 5.46
N GLY A 318 6.10 -20.67 5.79
CA GLY A 318 6.66 -20.95 7.12
C GLY A 318 6.69 -19.73 8.03
N PHE A 319 6.91 -18.55 7.49
CA PHE A 319 6.96 -17.31 8.24
C PHE A 319 6.46 -16.15 7.39
N VAL A 320 5.60 -15.33 7.95
CA VAL A 320 5.00 -14.17 7.30
C VAL A 320 4.90 -13.05 8.32
N ASN A 321 5.34 -11.85 7.94
CA ASN A 321 5.23 -10.64 8.78
C ASN A 321 5.24 -9.41 7.88
N GLY A 322 5.26 -8.21 8.45
CA GLY A 322 5.34 -6.96 7.72
C GLY A 322 5.34 -5.73 8.61
N ASP A 323 5.45 -4.59 8.00
CA ASP A 323 5.20 -3.29 8.61
C ASP A 323 4.17 -2.54 7.77
N SER A 324 3.00 -2.29 8.34
CA SER A 324 1.91 -1.61 7.65
C SER A 324 2.07 -0.10 7.60
N ASP A 325 3.10 0.44 8.25
CA ASP A 325 3.34 1.88 8.36
C ASP A 325 4.69 2.35 7.78
N PHE A 326 5.49 1.43 7.21
CA PHE A 326 6.75 1.78 6.57
C PHE A 326 6.78 1.39 5.10
N GLY A 327 7.18 2.35 4.26
CA GLY A 327 7.40 2.17 2.83
C GLY A 327 8.15 3.35 2.21
N GLY A 328 8.14 3.43 0.89
CA GLY A 328 8.82 4.48 0.13
C GLY A 328 8.40 5.91 0.47
N ASN A 329 7.19 6.10 0.96
CA ASN A 329 6.69 7.42 1.36
C ASN A 329 7.38 7.93 2.63
N ASN A 330 7.77 7.04 3.55
CA ASN A 330 8.58 7.41 4.72
C ASN A 330 9.94 7.99 4.28
N ILE A 331 10.53 7.39 3.24
CA ILE A 331 11.81 7.87 2.67
C ILE A 331 11.61 9.22 1.96
N THR A 332 10.53 9.37 1.19
CA THR A 332 10.17 10.66 0.58
C THR A 332 10.01 11.74 1.63
N TYR A 333 9.33 11.44 2.74
CA TYR A 333 9.16 12.38 3.83
C TYR A 333 10.51 12.79 4.47
N ARG A 334 11.44 11.87 4.67
CA ARG A 334 12.80 12.20 5.15
C ARG A 334 13.53 13.15 4.21
N ILE A 335 13.41 12.94 2.90
CA ILE A 335 14.01 13.85 1.90
C ILE A 335 13.32 15.22 1.92
N LEU A 336 11.98 15.27 2.09
CA LEU A 336 11.24 16.50 2.28
C LEU A 336 11.76 17.28 3.50
N GLN A 337 12.01 16.62 4.62
CA GLN A 337 12.57 17.23 5.82
C GLN A 337 13.95 17.85 5.54
N ILE A 338 14.84 17.13 4.84
CA ILE A 338 16.15 17.67 4.42
C ILE A 338 15.98 18.93 3.56
N LEU A 339 15.10 18.89 2.56
CA LEU A 339 14.83 20.03 1.68
C LEU A 339 14.34 21.25 2.46
N LYS A 340 13.37 21.06 3.33
CA LYS A 340 12.79 22.13 4.15
C LYS A 340 13.82 22.77 5.06
N ILE A 341 14.67 21.98 5.73
CA ILE A 341 15.78 22.44 6.57
C ILE A 341 16.76 23.30 5.75
N LYS A 342 17.19 22.81 4.59
CA LYS A 342 18.15 23.52 3.73
C LYS A 342 17.58 24.82 3.13
N LEU A 343 16.32 24.81 2.75
CA LEU A 343 15.62 26.00 2.23
C LEU A 343 15.46 27.08 3.33
N ALA A 344 15.08 26.67 4.54
CA ALA A 344 14.99 27.58 5.69
C ALA A 344 16.35 28.21 6.04
N ALA A 345 17.42 27.42 6.04
CA ALA A 345 18.78 27.91 6.24
C ALA A 345 19.23 28.91 5.14
N LYS A 346 18.83 28.65 3.90
CA LYS A 346 19.10 29.60 2.79
C LYS A 346 18.36 30.91 2.98
N TRP A 347 17.12 30.85 3.48
CA TRP A 347 16.31 32.06 3.70
C TRP A 347 16.84 32.94 4.85
N LEU A 348 17.10 32.32 6.01
CA LEU A 348 17.55 33.03 7.20
C LEU A 348 19.05 33.33 7.21
N GLY A 349 19.85 32.71 6.34
CA GLY A 349 21.29 32.70 6.36
C GLY A 349 21.89 31.57 7.21
N ALA A 350 22.98 30.99 6.73
CA ALA A 350 23.61 29.80 7.34
C ALA A 350 24.14 30.01 8.76
N GLU A 351 24.39 31.27 9.17
CA GLU A 351 24.81 31.57 10.54
C GLU A 351 23.66 31.50 11.55
N SER A 352 22.42 31.66 11.08
CA SER A 352 21.23 31.69 11.92
C SER A 352 20.56 30.33 12.05
N PHE A 353 20.86 29.39 11.13
CA PHE A 353 20.20 28.11 11.04
C PHE A 353 21.18 27.03 10.58
N ASP A 354 21.39 25.98 11.42
CA ASP A 354 22.26 24.85 11.04
C ASP A 354 21.50 23.88 10.13
N SER A 355 22.02 23.71 8.92
CA SER A 355 21.48 22.78 7.91
C SER A 355 22.43 21.66 7.54
N ASP A 356 23.53 21.49 8.27
CA ASP A 356 24.49 20.42 8.07
C ASP A 356 23.95 19.11 8.64
N ILE A 357 23.46 18.26 7.77
CA ILE A 357 22.84 16.96 8.14
C ILE A 357 23.79 16.08 8.97
N GLN A 358 25.10 16.16 8.72
CA GLN A 358 26.09 15.39 9.48
C GLN A 358 26.25 15.89 10.93
N LYS A 359 25.96 17.17 11.20
CA LYS A 359 25.92 17.69 12.55
C LYS A 359 24.59 17.40 13.24
N LEU A 360 23.50 17.40 12.48
CA LEU A 360 22.16 17.09 13.03
C LEU A 360 22.01 15.62 13.40
N ILE A 361 22.68 14.73 12.64
CA ILE A 361 22.77 13.28 12.95
C ILE A 361 24.28 12.92 13.00
N PRO A 362 24.95 13.16 14.13
CA PRO A 362 26.41 12.98 14.23
C PRO A 362 26.83 11.51 14.40
N ASN A 363 25.87 10.60 14.56
CA ASN A 363 26.14 9.18 14.81
C ASN A 363 26.76 8.52 13.56
N SER A 364 27.79 7.69 13.77
CA SER A 364 28.29 6.82 12.73
C SER A 364 27.28 5.70 12.41
N ARG A 365 27.49 4.99 11.30
CA ARG A 365 26.66 3.83 10.94
C ARG A 365 26.66 2.78 12.03
N GLU A 366 27.83 2.48 12.57
CA GLU A 366 28.02 1.48 13.64
C GLU A 366 27.35 1.92 14.94
N ASP A 367 27.40 3.22 15.27
CA ASP A 367 26.73 3.77 16.46
C ASP A 367 25.20 3.64 16.33
N ILE A 368 24.66 3.99 15.17
CA ILE A 368 23.20 3.87 14.88
C ILE A 368 22.76 2.41 15.06
N MET A 369 23.48 1.48 14.43
CA MET A 369 23.15 0.07 14.47
C MET A 369 23.23 -0.48 15.91
N THR A 370 24.30 -0.15 16.65
CA THR A 370 24.46 -0.58 18.04
C THR A 370 23.35 -0.06 18.95
N LYS A 371 22.93 1.19 18.76
CA LYS A 371 21.84 1.79 19.54
C LYS A 371 20.51 1.11 19.24
N ILE A 372 20.15 0.94 17.97
CA ILE A 372 18.91 0.28 17.55
C ILE A 372 18.90 -1.21 17.97
N ASP A 373 20.06 -1.89 17.96
CA ASP A 373 20.17 -3.26 18.48
C ASP A 373 19.89 -3.35 19.97
N GLY A 374 20.27 -2.32 20.72
CA GLY A 374 19.99 -2.23 22.14
C GLY A 374 18.52 -1.89 22.46
N ASP A 375 17.96 -0.94 21.76
CA ASP A 375 16.57 -0.49 21.94
C ASP A 375 16.09 0.26 20.69
N LEU A 376 14.96 -0.17 20.12
CA LEU A 376 14.35 0.52 18.97
C LEU A 376 13.91 1.96 19.25
N THR A 377 13.64 2.31 20.52
CA THR A 377 13.25 3.66 20.92
C THR A 377 14.41 4.66 20.82
N GLU A 378 15.67 4.19 20.76
CA GLU A 378 16.84 5.02 20.49
C GLU A 378 16.77 5.76 19.14
N LYS A 379 15.88 5.33 18.25
CA LYS A 379 15.56 6.04 17.01
C LYS A 379 15.16 7.49 17.27
N GLU A 380 14.35 7.77 18.28
CA GLU A 380 13.91 9.12 18.64
C GLU A 380 15.10 9.96 19.14
N VAL A 381 16.00 9.34 19.90
CA VAL A 381 17.20 10.01 20.38
C VAL A 381 18.15 10.36 19.24
N ILE A 382 18.31 9.45 18.26
CA ILE A 382 19.15 9.68 17.08
C ILE A 382 18.64 10.87 16.25
N TYR A 383 17.33 10.95 16.08
CA TYR A 383 16.70 12.02 15.29
C TYR A 383 16.47 13.33 16.07
N HIS A 384 16.70 13.40 17.37
CA HIS A 384 16.31 14.54 18.20
C HIS A 384 16.70 15.92 17.61
N ASN A 385 17.96 16.09 17.24
CA ASN A 385 18.42 17.37 16.69
C ASN A 385 17.91 17.63 15.27
N PHE A 386 17.73 16.56 14.48
CA PHE A 386 17.19 16.63 13.13
C PHE A 386 15.71 17.07 13.14
N GLU A 387 14.91 16.45 14.02
CA GLU A 387 13.50 16.82 14.20
C GLU A 387 13.35 18.24 14.78
N ALA A 388 14.22 18.64 15.70
CA ALA A 388 14.24 20.02 16.20
C ALA A 388 14.56 21.04 15.10
N ALA A 389 15.50 20.72 14.22
CA ALA A 389 15.82 21.57 13.06
C ALA A 389 14.65 21.60 12.05
N TYR A 390 13.98 20.46 11.85
CA TYR A 390 12.79 20.39 10.98
C TYR A 390 11.62 21.20 11.55
N ALA A 391 11.34 21.11 12.85
CA ALA A 391 10.32 21.92 13.50
C ALA A 391 10.59 23.43 13.33
N LYS A 392 11.83 23.86 13.58
CA LYS A 392 12.25 25.24 13.37
C LYS A 392 12.14 25.65 11.90
N ALA A 393 12.46 24.77 10.95
CA ALA A 393 12.25 25.02 9.53
C ALA A 393 10.77 25.16 9.19
N GLY A 394 9.88 24.48 9.92
CA GLY A 394 8.42 24.58 9.81
C GLY A 394 7.88 25.95 10.18
N GLU A 395 8.50 26.63 11.15
CA GLU A 395 8.14 28.03 11.50
C GLU A 395 8.37 28.98 10.32
N ILE A 396 9.40 28.70 9.51
CA ILE A 396 9.82 29.55 8.38
C ILE A 396 9.11 29.14 7.08
N ILE A 397 9.03 27.84 6.79
CA ILE A 397 8.38 27.26 5.61
C ILE A 397 7.31 26.31 6.10
N PRO A 398 6.13 26.79 6.49
CA PRO A 398 5.10 25.95 7.05
C PRO A 398 4.49 25.05 5.97
N THR A 399 4.21 23.80 6.36
CA THR A 399 3.62 22.75 5.53
C THR A 399 2.43 22.06 6.22
N ASP A 400 2.15 22.40 7.46
CA ASP A 400 1.08 21.88 8.32
C ASP A 400 -0.26 22.57 8.02
N TYR A 401 -0.99 22.08 7.03
CA TYR A 401 -2.23 22.69 6.54
C TYR A 401 -3.52 22.10 7.16
N GLY A 402 -3.43 21.21 8.12
CA GLY A 402 -4.56 20.55 8.78
C GLY A 402 -5.04 21.24 10.06
N ASN A 403 -4.58 22.44 10.36
CA ASN A 403 -5.01 23.18 11.55
C ASN A 403 -6.28 23.99 11.23
N GLU A 404 -7.40 23.67 11.89
CA GLU A 404 -8.69 24.34 11.69
C GLU A 404 -8.70 25.80 12.18
N GLU A 405 -7.73 26.21 12.99
CA GLU A 405 -7.61 27.58 13.50
C GLU A 405 -6.91 28.52 12.51
N ASP A 406 -6.33 28.01 11.44
CA ASP A 406 -5.62 28.80 10.43
C ASP A 406 -6.59 29.57 9.51
N TYR A 407 -6.17 30.71 9.01
CA TYR A 407 -6.89 31.41 7.95
C TYR A 407 -6.85 30.63 6.64
N GLU A 408 -7.93 30.64 5.86
CA GLU A 408 -8.01 29.92 4.58
C GLU A 408 -6.85 30.24 3.64
N GLU A 409 -6.40 31.51 3.60
CA GLU A 409 -5.27 31.94 2.77
C GLU A 409 -3.96 31.28 3.20
N ASP A 410 -3.73 31.12 4.49
CA ASP A 410 -2.55 30.47 5.04
C ASP A 410 -2.57 28.95 4.75
N ILE A 411 -3.72 28.31 4.90
CA ILE A 411 -3.93 26.88 4.56
C ILE A 411 -3.53 26.63 3.10
N VAL A 412 -3.96 27.47 2.17
CA VAL A 412 -3.61 27.37 0.75
C VAL A 412 -2.10 27.47 0.54
N CYS A 413 -1.43 28.41 1.21
CA CYS A 413 0.02 28.61 1.12
C CYS A 413 0.80 27.43 1.69
N LYS A 414 0.41 26.91 2.86
CA LYS A 414 1.00 25.76 3.51
C LYS A 414 0.81 24.49 2.68
N LYS A 415 -0.38 24.28 2.15
CA LYS A 415 -0.73 23.16 1.28
C LYS A 415 0.14 23.14 0.02
N ARG A 416 0.32 24.31 -0.61
CA ARG A 416 1.21 24.45 -1.76
C ARG A 416 2.65 24.10 -1.42
N ASN A 417 3.18 24.61 -0.31
CA ASN A 417 4.52 24.29 0.15
C ASN A 417 4.69 22.77 0.32
N PHE A 418 3.73 22.12 0.97
CA PHE A 418 3.77 20.67 1.20
C PHE A 418 3.79 19.88 -0.10
N TYR A 419 2.81 20.08 -0.99
CA TYR A 419 2.72 19.31 -2.22
C TYR A 419 3.90 19.54 -3.16
N PHE A 420 4.39 20.78 -3.22
CA PHE A 420 5.59 21.09 -4.00
C PHE A 420 6.83 20.38 -3.44
N LEU A 421 7.10 20.51 -2.14
CA LEU A 421 8.26 19.87 -1.50
C LEU A 421 8.16 18.35 -1.56
N TRP A 422 6.96 17.79 -1.41
CA TRP A 422 6.74 16.35 -1.58
C TRP A 422 7.08 15.87 -2.99
N ASN A 423 6.61 16.58 -4.01
CA ASN A 423 6.92 16.23 -5.39
C ASN A 423 8.43 16.32 -5.68
N MET A 424 9.09 17.37 -5.17
CA MET A 424 10.54 17.51 -5.31
C MET A 424 11.29 16.38 -4.60
N ALA A 425 10.89 16.03 -3.37
CA ALA A 425 11.49 14.93 -2.61
C ALA A 425 11.32 13.58 -3.33
N GLU A 426 10.13 13.32 -3.89
CA GLU A 426 9.87 12.10 -4.66
C GLU A 426 10.74 12.03 -5.92
N ARG A 427 10.87 13.13 -6.67
CA ARG A 427 11.76 13.22 -7.84
C ARG A 427 13.21 12.98 -7.45
N MET A 428 13.67 13.57 -6.36
CA MET A 428 15.04 13.40 -5.87
C MET A 428 15.29 11.93 -5.49
N LYS A 429 14.37 11.31 -4.78
CA LYS A 429 14.46 9.88 -4.45
C LYS A 429 14.64 9.02 -5.70
N VAL A 430 13.75 9.22 -6.67
CA VAL A 430 13.78 8.45 -7.93
C VAL A 430 15.06 8.70 -8.73
N GLU A 431 15.48 9.96 -8.85
CA GLU A 431 16.66 10.34 -9.61
C GLU A 431 17.95 9.77 -8.98
N PHE A 432 18.13 9.90 -7.69
CA PHE A 432 19.31 9.38 -7.00
C PHE A 432 19.46 7.86 -7.16
N TYR A 433 18.37 7.11 -6.98
CA TYR A 433 18.46 5.65 -6.92
C TYR A 433 18.32 4.97 -8.29
N ASN A 434 17.62 5.53 -9.25
CA ASN A 434 17.54 4.98 -10.61
C ASN A 434 18.87 5.11 -11.38
N THR A 435 19.59 6.18 -11.19
CA THR A 435 20.83 6.42 -11.92
C THR A 435 22.05 5.74 -11.30
N THR A 436 22.00 5.41 -10.00
CA THR A 436 23.06 4.65 -9.30
C THR A 436 22.99 3.15 -9.55
N SER A 437 21.87 2.63 -10.01
CA SER A 437 21.70 1.22 -10.38
C SER A 437 22.46 0.82 -11.66
N ARG A 438 23.07 1.76 -12.37
CA ARG A 438 23.94 1.44 -13.50
C ARG A 438 25.26 0.87 -13.01
N VAL A 439 25.45 -0.37 -13.38
CA VAL A 439 26.64 -1.19 -13.26
C VAL A 439 27.95 -0.40 -13.40
N ASN A 440 28.87 -0.54 -12.44
CA ASN A 440 30.22 0.01 -12.39
C ASN A 440 30.42 1.45 -11.88
N ILE A 441 29.43 2.08 -11.24
CA ILE A 441 29.75 3.27 -10.48
C ILE A 441 30.49 2.81 -9.21
N ARG A 442 31.76 3.19 -9.08
CA ARG A 442 32.52 2.95 -7.86
C ARG A 442 31.81 3.66 -6.71
N PHE A 443 31.77 3.05 -5.54
CA PHE A 443 31.13 3.59 -4.33
C PHE A 443 31.45 5.07 -4.08
N ASN A 444 32.67 5.50 -4.39
CA ASN A 444 33.15 6.86 -4.21
C ASN A 444 32.50 7.88 -5.17
N GLU A 445 32.16 7.46 -6.38
CA GLU A 445 31.53 8.38 -7.36
C GLU A 445 30.04 8.62 -7.03
N ALA A 446 29.36 7.59 -6.45
CA ALA A 446 27.98 7.74 -6.02
C ALA A 446 27.84 8.64 -4.78
N GLN A 447 28.84 8.66 -3.89
CA GLN A 447 28.83 9.48 -2.67
C GLN A 447 28.97 10.98 -2.96
N ASP A 448 29.64 11.33 -4.05
CA ASP A 448 29.84 12.73 -4.44
C ASP A 448 28.73 13.25 -5.38
N ARG A 449 27.78 12.40 -5.72
CA ARG A 449 26.69 12.76 -6.62
C ARG A 449 25.74 13.77 -5.94
N LYS A 450 25.47 14.86 -6.64
CA LYS A 450 24.58 15.93 -6.21
C LYS A 450 23.42 16.07 -7.19
N LEU A 451 22.26 16.36 -6.67
CA LEU A 451 21.10 16.74 -7.43
C LEU A 451 20.74 18.19 -7.06
N CYS A 452 20.71 19.05 -8.05
CA CYS A 452 20.17 20.41 -7.90
C CYS A 452 18.67 20.38 -8.18
N ILE A 453 17.89 21.04 -7.35
CA ILE A 453 16.48 21.24 -7.63
C ILE A 453 16.38 22.21 -8.82
N GLY A 454 15.82 21.73 -9.93
CA GLY A 454 15.72 22.48 -11.18
C GLY A 454 14.52 23.41 -11.25
N ASP A 455 14.40 24.15 -12.37
CA ASP A 455 13.42 25.22 -12.63
C ASP A 455 11.95 24.76 -12.80
N ASP A 456 11.57 23.60 -12.36
CA ASP A 456 10.26 23.03 -12.68
C ASP A 456 9.13 23.61 -11.84
N ALA A 457 8.19 24.23 -12.51
CA ALA A 457 6.81 24.51 -12.13
C ALA A 457 6.52 25.45 -10.94
N CYS A 458 7.43 25.65 -9.98
CA CYS A 458 7.19 26.51 -8.83
C CYS A 458 8.27 27.58 -8.71
N ASP A 459 7.92 28.83 -8.97
CA ASP A 459 8.85 29.92 -8.93
C ASP A 459 9.23 30.37 -7.51
N TYR A 460 8.45 29.96 -6.50
CA TYR A 460 8.62 30.40 -5.12
C TYR A 460 7.95 29.48 -4.11
N LEU A 461 8.40 29.58 -2.85
CA LEU A 461 7.71 29.06 -1.68
C LEU A 461 7.18 30.23 -0.83
N TYR A 462 6.12 29.94 -0.07
CA TYR A 462 5.63 30.88 0.94
C TYR A 462 6.46 30.73 2.21
N VAL A 463 7.01 31.85 2.69
CA VAL A 463 7.94 31.88 3.83
C VAL A 463 7.58 32.97 4.82
N ARG A 464 8.05 32.80 6.06
CA ARG A 464 8.02 33.80 7.13
C ARG A 464 9.44 34.16 7.56
N ASN A 465 9.63 35.36 8.11
CA ASN A 465 10.87 35.72 8.79
C ASN A 465 10.84 35.31 10.28
N SER A 466 9.63 35.30 10.86
CA SER A 466 9.34 34.82 12.22
C SER A 466 7.93 34.20 12.29
N ILE A 467 7.59 33.57 13.41
CA ILE A 467 6.26 32.94 13.62
C ILE A 467 5.12 33.96 13.50
N ASP A 468 5.35 35.20 13.96
CA ASP A 468 4.32 36.25 14.00
C ASP A 468 4.17 36.99 12.66
N ASP A 469 5.01 36.70 11.68
CA ASP A 469 4.95 37.33 10.36
C ASP A 469 3.96 36.65 9.43
N ASP A 470 3.31 37.40 8.56
CA ASP A 470 2.48 36.89 7.49
C ASP A 470 3.31 36.07 6.49
N LEU A 471 2.66 35.07 5.87
CA LEU A 471 3.27 34.29 4.80
C LEU A 471 3.45 35.16 3.55
N GLN A 472 4.68 35.21 3.04
CA GLN A 472 5.04 35.97 1.84
C GLN A 472 5.70 35.04 0.80
N GLN A 473 5.48 35.33 -0.46
CA GLN A 473 6.14 34.64 -1.56
C GLN A 473 7.58 35.11 -1.69
N SER A 474 8.57 34.24 -1.58
CA SER A 474 9.93 34.72 -1.55
C SER A 474 11.05 33.79 -1.99
N ILE A 475 11.08 32.54 -1.59
CA ILE A 475 12.18 31.66 -1.98
C ILE A 475 11.93 31.08 -3.37
N LYS A 476 12.93 31.21 -4.24
CA LYS A 476 13.02 30.41 -5.46
C LYS A 476 13.65 29.07 -5.12
N PRO A 477 12.90 27.95 -5.15
CA PRO A 477 13.42 26.64 -4.76
C PRO A 477 14.57 26.17 -5.66
N ALA A 478 14.62 26.67 -6.88
CA ALA A 478 15.56 26.25 -7.91
C ALA A 478 17.00 26.77 -7.71
N GLU A 479 17.21 27.84 -6.96
CA GLU A 479 18.52 28.47 -6.87
C GLU A 479 19.41 27.79 -5.80
N ASN A 480 20.41 27.00 -6.24
CA ASN A 480 21.55 26.56 -5.43
C ASN A 480 21.22 25.74 -4.17
N ILE A 481 20.18 24.92 -4.20
CA ILE A 481 19.96 23.90 -3.18
C ILE A 481 20.56 22.59 -3.67
N GLU A 482 21.58 22.14 -2.97
CA GLU A 482 22.25 20.87 -3.25
C GLU A 482 21.95 19.87 -2.13
N VAL A 483 21.55 18.66 -2.51
CA VAL A 483 21.41 17.52 -1.61
C VAL A 483 22.25 16.38 -2.15
N THR A 484 23.08 15.77 -1.30
CA THR A 484 23.91 14.64 -1.68
C THR A 484 23.25 13.33 -1.29
N ILE A 485 23.56 12.25 -2.02
CA ILE A 485 23.09 10.92 -1.65
C ILE A 485 23.57 10.55 -0.24
N LYS A 486 24.75 10.99 0.17
CA LYS A 486 25.29 10.75 1.52
C LYS A 486 24.42 11.36 2.62
N GLU A 487 23.88 12.55 2.41
CA GLU A 487 22.96 13.19 3.35
C GLU A 487 21.63 12.44 3.44
N ILE A 488 21.11 12.00 2.31
CA ILE A 488 19.89 11.18 2.26
C ILE A 488 20.13 9.86 3.01
N GLU A 489 21.22 9.16 2.72
CA GLU A 489 21.56 7.89 3.36
C GLU A 489 21.78 8.03 4.87
N GLN A 490 22.38 9.14 5.33
CA GLN A 490 22.57 9.41 6.75
C GLN A 490 21.24 9.50 7.49
N VAL A 491 20.23 10.12 6.86
CA VAL A 491 18.91 10.27 7.47
C VAL A 491 18.11 8.98 7.41
N ILE A 492 18.10 8.27 6.29
CA ILE A 492 17.23 7.09 6.11
C ILE A 492 17.78 5.81 6.74
N LEU A 493 19.09 5.77 7.06
CA LEU A 493 19.74 4.60 7.63
C LEU A 493 19.03 4.08 8.88
N THR A 494 18.72 4.97 9.81
CA THR A 494 18.08 4.64 11.08
C THR A 494 16.70 4.00 10.86
N ASP A 495 15.91 4.57 9.95
CA ASP A 495 14.57 4.06 9.65
C ASP A 495 14.62 2.67 9.01
N ILE A 496 15.51 2.48 8.02
CA ILE A 496 15.63 1.20 7.32
C ILE A 496 16.20 0.12 8.25
N TYR A 497 17.21 0.45 9.07
CA TYR A 497 17.78 -0.51 9.99
C TYR A 497 16.78 -0.92 11.08
N ALA A 498 16.04 0.02 11.65
CA ALA A 498 14.99 -0.26 12.60
C ALA A 498 13.86 -1.14 12.00
N LEU A 499 13.48 -0.89 10.74
CA LEU A 499 12.54 -1.74 10.01
C LEU A 499 13.08 -3.17 9.90
N LEU A 500 14.32 -3.34 9.43
CA LEU A 500 14.90 -4.67 9.26
C LEU A 500 15.04 -5.41 10.59
N LYS A 501 15.42 -4.71 11.67
CA LYS A 501 15.48 -5.28 13.01
C LYS A 501 14.11 -5.74 13.51
N LYS A 502 13.06 -4.98 13.27
CA LYS A 502 11.67 -5.34 13.59
C LYS A 502 11.20 -6.57 12.81
N VAL A 503 11.62 -6.68 11.56
CA VAL A 503 11.15 -7.67 10.58
C VAL A 503 11.91 -8.99 10.69
N PHE A 504 13.21 -8.96 10.99
CA PHE A 504 14.06 -10.14 11.10
C PHE A 504 14.24 -10.56 12.56
N PRO A 505 13.53 -11.59 13.04
CA PRO A 505 13.74 -12.10 14.38
C PRO A 505 15.10 -12.81 14.49
N ASP A 506 15.83 -12.55 15.57
CA ASP A 506 17.20 -13.04 15.83
C ASP A 506 17.33 -14.58 15.76
N TYR A 507 16.27 -15.30 16.12
CA TYR A 507 16.27 -16.78 16.12
C TYR A 507 16.18 -17.41 14.72
N GLU A 508 15.74 -16.65 13.71
CA GLU A 508 15.61 -17.15 12.33
C GLU A 508 16.92 -17.10 11.52
N VAL A 509 17.91 -16.31 11.94
CA VAL A 509 19.16 -16.09 11.21
C VAL A 509 19.93 -17.38 10.94
N SER A 510 19.85 -18.37 11.81
CA SER A 510 20.51 -19.68 11.63
C SER A 510 19.84 -20.59 10.59
N ARG A 511 18.62 -20.28 10.16
CA ARG A 511 17.79 -21.11 9.28
C ARG A 511 17.79 -20.69 7.81
N TYR A 512 18.62 -19.73 7.44
CA TYR A 512 18.67 -19.22 6.05
C TYR A 512 19.59 -20.03 5.12
N ASP A 513 20.13 -21.16 5.58
CA ASP A 513 20.84 -22.11 4.72
C ASP A 513 19.90 -22.57 3.60
N ASP A 514 20.35 -22.46 2.35
CA ASP A 514 19.60 -22.84 1.16
C ASP A 514 18.37 -21.95 0.80
N THR A 515 18.30 -20.72 1.31
CA THR A 515 17.23 -19.79 0.99
C THR A 515 17.61 -18.84 -0.15
N SER A 516 16.73 -18.70 -1.14
CA SER A 516 16.84 -17.66 -2.17
C SER A 516 16.17 -16.38 -1.67
N PHE A 517 16.87 -15.25 -1.76
CA PHE A 517 16.31 -13.95 -1.39
C PHE A 517 15.81 -13.22 -2.62
N LYS A 518 14.60 -12.66 -2.50
CA LYS A 518 13.95 -11.86 -3.54
C LYS A 518 13.49 -10.55 -2.95
N LEU A 519 13.91 -9.46 -3.63
CA LEU A 519 13.43 -8.12 -3.33
C LEU A 519 12.32 -7.76 -4.31
N SER A 520 11.28 -7.14 -3.82
CA SER A 520 10.15 -6.60 -4.55
C SER A 520 9.77 -5.23 -4.01
N GLY A 521 8.94 -4.50 -4.75
CA GLY A 521 8.59 -3.13 -4.42
C GLY A 521 9.64 -2.11 -4.86
N GLN A 522 9.18 -0.94 -5.31
CA GLN A 522 10.10 0.07 -5.88
C GLN A 522 11.09 0.62 -4.87
N SER A 523 10.75 0.64 -3.59
CA SER A 523 11.65 1.12 -2.53
C SER A 523 12.90 0.26 -2.40
N CYS A 524 12.85 -1.00 -2.80
CA CYS A 524 14.00 -1.91 -2.82
C CYS A 524 15.06 -1.56 -3.88
N HIS A 525 14.84 -0.56 -4.74
CA HIS A 525 15.90 0.02 -5.58
C HIS A 525 16.99 0.72 -4.77
N ILE A 526 16.67 1.16 -3.56
CA ILE A 526 17.62 1.82 -2.66
C ILE A 526 18.68 0.80 -2.24
N GLU A 527 19.93 1.03 -2.64
CA GLU A 527 21.04 0.09 -2.40
C GLU A 527 21.27 -0.18 -0.91
N MET A 528 20.94 0.77 -0.05
CA MET A 528 21.05 0.62 1.39
C MET A 528 20.27 -0.58 1.94
N PHE A 529 19.12 -0.93 1.36
CA PHE A 529 18.42 -2.16 1.74
C PHE A 529 19.30 -3.39 1.52
N LYS A 530 19.95 -3.48 0.36
CA LYS A 530 20.83 -4.60 0.01
C LYS A 530 22.04 -4.68 0.93
N ASP A 531 22.60 -3.53 1.29
CA ASP A 531 23.75 -3.48 2.18
C ASP A 531 23.41 -3.83 3.62
N LEU A 532 22.27 -3.34 4.11
CA LEU A 532 21.81 -3.64 5.46
C LEU A 532 21.34 -5.09 5.61
N PHE A 533 20.78 -5.71 4.58
CA PHE A 533 20.48 -7.14 4.62
C PHE A 533 21.69 -8.01 4.95
N LYS A 534 22.91 -7.56 4.59
CA LYS A 534 24.14 -8.30 4.91
C LYS A 534 24.44 -8.38 6.40
N GLU A 535 23.88 -7.47 7.20
CA GLU A 535 24.01 -7.49 8.66
C GLU A 535 23.13 -8.58 9.28
N PHE A 536 21.95 -8.83 8.70
CA PHE A 536 21.01 -9.84 9.17
C PHE A 536 21.24 -11.22 8.57
N ILE A 537 21.84 -11.29 7.38
CA ILE A 537 22.08 -12.53 6.64
C ILE A 537 23.56 -12.77 6.54
N PRO A 538 24.12 -13.85 7.14
CA PRO A 538 25.55 -14.13 7.08
C PRO A 538 26.07 -14.12 5.65
N GLY A 539 27.05 -13.28 5.36
CA GLY A 539 27.60 -13.08 4.01
C GLY A 539 28.14 -14.36 3.34
N ARG A 540 28.44 -15.43 4.12
CA ARG A 540 28.78 -16.76 3.59
C ARG A 540 27.63 -17.40 2.80
N TYR A 541 26.36 -17.13 3.16
CA TYR A 541 25.17 -17.64 2.47
C TYR A 541 24.88 -16.86 1.20
N ILE A 542 25.14 -15.57 1.23
CA ILE A 542 25.05 -14.70 0.07
C ILE A 542 26.12 -15.10 -0.97
N ARG A 543 27.35 -15.46 -0.54
CA ARG A 543 28.46 -15.82 -1.43
C ARG A 543 28.38 -17.24 -1.99
N LYS A 544 27.86 -18.20 -1.23
CA LYS A 544 27.92 -19.64 -1.57
C LYS A 544 27.05 -20.02 -2.78
N ARG A 545 25.99 -19.29 -3.05
CA ARG A 545 25.05 -19.61 -4.14
C ARG A 545 25.24 -18.82 -5.42
N THR A 546 25.89 -17.70 -5.39
CA THR A 546 25.84 -16.76 -6.50
C THR A 546 27.18 -16.61 -7.22
N GLY A 547 28.30 -17.06 -6.65
CA GLY A 547 29.56 -16.52 -7.14
C GLY A 547 29.47 -14.98 -7.13
N ALA A 548 30.38 -14.25 -6.58
CA ALA A 548 30.28 -12.80 -6.33
C ALA A 548 29.76 -11.98 -7.52
N ASP A 549 29.89 -12.48 -8.74
CA ASP A 549 29.44 -11.82 -9.97
C ASP A 549 27.95 -12.03 -10.30
N LYS A 550 27.31 -13.10 -9.80
CA LYS A 550 25.93 -13.42 -10.16
C LYS A 550 24.88 -12.74 -9.28
N LEU A 551 25.20 -12.35 -8.05
CA LEU A 551 24.29 -11.52 -7.24
C LEU A 551 24.17 -10.13 -7.85
N SER A 552 25.29 -9.52 -8.21
CA SER A 552 25.30 -8.23 -8.91
C SER A 552 24.62 -8.32 -10.27
N GLU A 553 24.81 -9.39 -11.05
CA GLU A 553 24.12 -9.59 -12.33
C GLU A 553 22.61 -9.89 -12.16
N GLN A 554 22.22 -10.66 -11.16
CA GLN A 554 20.82 -10.99 -10.90
C GLN A 554 20.08 -9.79 -10.31
N PHE A 555 20.71 -9.05 -9.39
CA PHE A 555 20.21 -7.77 -8.91
C PHE A 555 20.20 -6.70 -10.01
N ASN A 556 21.22 -6.64 -10.87
CA ASN A 556 21.28 -5.66 -11.95
C ASN A 556 20.33 -5.98 -13.11
N LYS A 557 20.03 -7.25 -13.38
CA LYS A 557 18.98 -7.65 -14.35
C LYS A 557 17.55 -7.43 -13.83
N GLU A 558 17.35 -7.40 -12.52
CA GLU A 558 16.07 -7.15 -11.87
C GLU A 558 15.84 -5.65 -11.56
N CYS A 559 16.84 -4.81 -11.76
CA CYS A 559 16.77 -3.35 -11.54
C CYS A 559 16.07 -2.53 -12.65
N ASP A 560 15.40 -3.15 -13.59
CA ASP A 560 14.45 -2.47 -14.47
C ASP A 560 13.24 -2.06 -13.61
N SER A 561 12.88 -0.77 -13.61
CA SER A 561 11.86 -0.21 -12.70
C SER A 561 10.54 -0.99 -12.70
N ASP A 562 10.18 -1.54 -13.85
CA ASP A 562 8.98 -2.35 -14.01
C ASP A 562 9.10 -3.76 -13.40
N LYS A 563 10.32 -4.29 -13.24
CA LYS A 563 10.54 -5.66 -12.76
C LYS A 563 10.36 -5.81 -11.25
N LEU A 564 10.65 -4.77 -10.47
CA LEU A 564 10.43 -4.81 -9.01
C LEU A 564 8.99 -4.54 -8.60
N LYS A 565 8.21 -3.86 -9.47
CA LYS A 565 6.85 -3.44 -9.13
C LYS A 565 5.78 -4.44 -9.56
N LEU A 566 6.05 -5.24 -10.58
CA LEU A 566 5.05 -6.12 -11.20
C LEU A 566 5.06 -7.58 -10.71
N PRO A 567 6.01 -8.07 -9.87
CA PRO A 567 5.99 -9.46 -9.43
C PRO A 567 4.72 -9.84 -8.68
N CYS A 568 4.16 -8.94 -7.87
CA CYS A 568 2.94 -9.18 -7.11
C CYS A 568 1.75 -9.49 -8.05
N VAL A 569 1.41 -8.57 -8.95
CA VAL A 569 0.29 -8.79 -9.89
C VAL A 569 0.57 -9.95 -10.86
N LYS A 570 1.81 -10.12 -11.34
CA LYS A 570 2.19 -11.25 -12.21
C LYS A 570 2.04 -12.60 -11.50
N GLY A 571 2.41 -12.67 -10.22
CA GLY A 571 2.26 -13.86 -9.41
C GLY A 571 0.80 -14.23 -9.19
N SER A 572 -0.04 -13.26 -8.88
CA SER A 572 -1.49 -13.45 -8.75
C SER A 572 -2.11 -13.96 -10.06
N ILE A 573 -1.74 -13.37 -11.21
CA ILE A 573 -2.20 -13.81 -12.53
C ILE A 573 -1.76 -15.25 -12.80
N ALA A 574 -0.49 -15.57 -12.59
CA ALA A 574 0.05 -16.91 -12.82
C ALA A 574 -0.63 -17.96 -11.92
N TYR A 575 -0.90 -17.61 -10.64
CA TYR A 575 -1.62 -18.48 -9.71
C TYR A 575 -3.02 -18.81 -10.22
N ILE A 576 -3.80 -17.80 -10.57
CA ILE A 576 -5.17 -17.98 -11.07
C ILE A 576 -5.19 -18.77 -12.39
N GLN A 577 -4.30 -18.46 -13.30
CA GLN A 577 -4.18 -19.14 -14.60
C GLN A 577 -3.88 -20.62 -14.42
N LYS A 578 -2.85 -20.98 -13.64
CA LYS A 578 -2.44 -22.37 -13.44
C LYS A 578 -3.47 -23.18 -12.64
N LYS A 579 -4.12 -22.55 -11.67
CA LYS A 579 -5.23 -23.18 -10.94
C LYS A 579 -6.40 -23.56 -11.88
N ARG A 580 -6.62 -22.76 -12.92
CA ARG A 580 -7.71 -22.98 -13.88
C ARG A 580 -7.34 -23.95 -14.99
N SER A 581 -6.08 -23.93 -15.48
CA SER A 581 -5.64 -24.84 -16.55
C SER A 581 -5.50 -26.30 -16.11
N GLY A 582 -5.31 -26.53 -14.81
CA GLY A 582 -5.07 -27.88 -14.28
C GLY A 582 -3.69 -28.47 -14.64
N GLU A 583 -2.83 -27.67 -15.32
CA GLU A 583 -1.48 -28.11 -15.68
C GLU A 583 -0.55 -28.26 -14.48
N LEU A 584 -0.83 -27.51 -13.42
CA LEU A 584 -0.08 -27.56 -12.18
C LEU A 584 -1.04 -27.45 -10.99
N HIS A 585 -1.09 -28.49 -10.19
CA HIS A 585 -1.81 -28.47 -8.92
C HIS A 585 -0.98 -27.73 -7.89
N VAL A 586 -1.49 -26.62 -7.35
CA VAL A 586 -0.82 -25.86 -6.29
C VAL A 586 -1.50 -26.17 -4.96
N LYS A 587 -0.75 -26.81 -4.08
CA LYS A 587 -1.11 -26.91 -2.66
C LYS A 587 -0.38 -25.80 -1.92
N MET A 588 -1.15 -24.88 -1.38
CA MET A 588 -0.62 -23.80 -0.57
C MET A 588 -1.20 -23.92 0.83
N ASN A 589 -0.32 -23.96 1.81
CA ASN A 589 -0.66 -23.73 3.19
C ASN A 589 -0.66 -22.20 3.40
N SER A 590 -1.82 -21.59 3.60
CA SER A 590 -1.91 -20.17 3.96
C SER A 590 -1.56 -20.00 5.44
N ALA A 591 -0.43 -19.38 5.73
CA ALA A 591 -0.14 -18.95 7.08
C ALA A 591 -0.83 -17.62 7.35
N THR A 592 -1.43 -17.48 8.51
CA THR A 592 -1.68 -16.19 9.14
C THR A 592 -0.34 -15.55 9.51
N ALA A 593 -0.27 -14.21 9.53
CA ALA A 593 0.94 -13.51 9.98
C ALA A 593 1.38 -14.05 11.35
N ASN A 594 2.66 -14.38 11.48
CA ASN A 594 3.19 -14.94 12.71
C ASN A 594 3.06 -13.95 13.86
N MET A 595 2.62 -14.44 14.98
CA MET A 595 2.52 -13.65 16.20
C MET A 595 3.91 -13.35 16.74
N ILE A 596 4.23 -12.06 16.87
CA ILE A 596 5.49 -11.58 17.45
C ILE A 596 5.28 -10.81 18.76
N TYR A 597 4.07 -10.85 19.30
CA TYR A 597 3.69 -10.12 20.50
C TYR A 597 3.30 -11.06 21.64
N ASP A 598 3.71 -10.69 22.83
CA ASP A 598 3.21 -11.25 24.07
C ASP A 598 2.12 -10.34 24.65
N VAL A 599 1.05 -10.92 25.18
CA VAL A 599 0.04 -10.19 25.92
C VAL A 599 0.20 -10.52 27.41
N ILE A 600 0.49 -9.51 28.21
CA ILE A 600 0.84 -9.66 29.62
C ILE A 600 -0.25 -9.00 30.47
N ASN A 601 -0.74 -9.70 31.50
CA ASN A 601 -1.55 -9.04 32.52
C ASN A 601 -0.64 -8.14 33.38
N THR A 602 -0.92 -6.82 33.34
CA THR A 602 -0.07 -5.79 33.98
C THR A 602 -0.06 -5.92 35.48
N ASP A 603 -1.22 -6.24 36.09
CA ASP A 603 -1.36 -6.30 37.56
C ASP A 603 -0.74 -7.56 38.14
N LEU A 604 -0.80 -8.68 37.44
CA LEU A 604 -0.25 -9.96 37.88
C LEU A 604 1.16 -10.22 37.36
N ASN A 605 1.63 -9.41 36.40
CA ASN A 605 2.85 -9.65 35.63
C ASN A 605 2.91 -11.09 35.07
N LYS A 606 1.78 -11.51 34.48
CA LYS A 606 1.60 -12.85 33.91
C LYS A 606 1.37 -12.77 32.41
N GLU A 607 2.12 -13.57 31.67
CA GLU A 607 1.92 -13.75 30.24
C GLU A 607 0.58 -14.46 30.00
N MET A 608 -0.37 -13.75 29.43
CA MET A 608 -1.71 -14.25 29.09
C MET A 608 -1.69 -15.03 27.80
N LEU A 609 -0.93 -14.55 26.81
CA LEU A 609 -0.73 -15.15 25.51
C LEU A 609 0.70 -14.90 25.07
N SER A 610 1.39 -15.92 24.61
CA SER A 610 2.79 -15.86 24.17
C SER A 610 2.91 -15.87 22.67
N HIS A 611 3.95 -15.18 22.14
CA HIS A 611 4.38 -15.32 20.74
C HIS A 611 4.88 -16.74 20.42
N ASP A 612 5.33 -17.51 21.42
CA ASP A 612 5.69 -18.90 21.22
C ASP A 612 4.42 -19.77 21.09
N GLU A 613 4.15 -20.17 19.85
CA GLU A 613 3.00 -21.01 19.51
C GLU A 613 2.94 -22.36 20.25
N ASN A 614 4.03 -22.77 20.91
CA ASN A 614 4.07 -23.98 21.74
C ASN A 614 3.57 -23.76 23.15
N LYS A 615 3.47 -22.51 23.59
CA LYS A 615 2.97 -22.17 24.92
C LYS A 615 1.44 -22.04 24.90
N PRO A 616 0.72 -22.68 25.83
CA PRO A 616 -0.70 -22.44 26.02
C PRO A 616 -0.93 -21.06 26.63
N CYS A 617 -2.11 -20.49 26.43
CA CYS A 617 -2.49 -19.26 27.11
C CYS A 617 -2.69 -19.49 28.62
N PHE A 618 -2.51 -18.44 29.38
CA PHE A 618 -2.86 -18.43 30.80
C PHE A 618 -4.36 -18.16 30.98
N VAL A 619 -5.02 -19.01 31.75
CA VAL A 619 -6.42 -18.84 32.13
C VAL A 619 -6.46 -18.13 33.48
N MET A 620 -6.83 -16.86 33.46
CA MET A 620 -6.93 -16.01 34.64
C MET A 620 -8.27 -16.20 35.34
N THR A 621 -8.24 -16.31 36.66
CA THR A 621 -9.44 -16.31 37.49
C THR A 621 -9.47 -15.10 38.39
N THR A 622 -10.62 -14.40 38.47
CA THR A 622 -10.80 -13.26 39.35
C THR A 622 -12.06 -13.43 40.20
N ARG A 623 -12.12 -12.67 41.29
CA ARG A 623 -13.29 -12.69 42.18
C ARG A 623 -14.50 -12.10 41.44
N TRP A 624 -15.68 -12.65 41.73
CA TRP A 624 -16.91 -12.01 41.34
C TRP A 624 -17.01 -10.59 41.93
N GLY A 625 -17.35 -9.62 41.15
CA GLY A 625 -17.34 -8.21 41.51
C GLY A 625 -16.10 -7.42 41.05
N SER A 626 -15.03 -8.10 40.58
CA SER A 626 -14.01 -7.42 39.79
C SER A 626 -14.62 -7.05 38.42
N SER A 627 -14.30 -5.85 37.96
CA SER A 627 -14.92 -5.30 36.72
C SER A 627 -13.90 -4.88 35.66
N GLU A 628 -12.60 -4.98 35.97
CA GLU A 628 -11.54 -4.56 35.05
C GLU A 628 -10.32 -5.45 35.12
N ALA A 629 -9.59 -5.57 34.02
CA ALA A 629 -8.26 -6.15 33.94
C ALA A 629 -7.40 -5.33 32.97
N ARG A 630 -6.12 -5.18 33.31
CA ARG A 630 -5.15 -4.42 32.52
C ARG A 630 -4.17 -5.35 31.83
N PHE A 631 -3.98 -5.09 30.56
CA PHE A 631 -3.07 -5.88 29.73
C PHE A 631 -2.10 -4.97 28.99
N THR A 632 -0.87 -5.42 28.86
CA THR A 632 0.18 -4.78 28.06
C THR A 632 0.50 -5.70 26.90
N VAL A 633 0.42 -5.18 25.68
CA VAL A 633 0.93 -5.85 24.47
C VAL A 633 2.39 -5.45 24.31
N ARG A 634 3.26 -6.45 24.23
CA ARG A 634 4.72 -6.27 24.18
C ARG A 634 5.28 -6.98 22.96
N ASP A 635 6.17 -6.31 22.23
CA ASP A 635 6.95 -6.92 21.17
C ASP A 635 7.99 -7.88 21.79
N ALA A 636 7.87 -9.16 21.44
CA ALA A 636 8.72 -10.21 22.02
C ALA A 636 10.18 -10.13 21.53
N ASN A 637 10.42 -9.61 20.33
CA ASN A 637 11.77 -9.50 19.77
C ASN A 637 12.59 -8.39 20.46
N ASN A 638 11.92 -7.28 20.78
CA ASN A 638 12.57 -6.07 21.27
C ASN A 638 12.24 -5.76 22.74
N ASN A 639 11.36 -6.56 23.36
CA ASN A 639 10.85 -6.37 24.72
C ASN A 639 10.26 -4.95 24.95
N THR A 640 9.73 -4.32 23.90
CA THR A 640 9.13 -2.99 23.96
C THR A 640 7.61 -3.06 24.12
N GLU A 641 7.06 -2.22 24.98
CA GLU A 641 5.61 -2.08 25.12
C GLU A 641 5.02 -1.38 23.91
N LYS A 642 3.97 -1.96 23.32
CA LYS A 642 3.25 -1.37 22.20
C LYS A 642 2.08 -0.52 22.65
N TYR A 643 1.22 -1.08 23.45
CA TYR A 643 0.11 -0.35 24.07
C TYR A 643 -0.42 -1.07 25.29
N ASN A 644 -1.14 -0.30 26.11
CA ASN A 644 -1.85 -0.80 27.28
C ASN A 644 -3.35 -0.84 26.99
N CYS A 645 -3.98 -1.97 27.34
CA CYS A 645 -5.41 -2.19 27.13
C CYS A 645 -6.11 -2.34 28.48
N LEU A 646 -7.09 -1.49 28.75
CA LEU A 646 -8.05 -1.69 29.83
C LEU A 646 -9.21 -2.54 29.28
N TYR A 647 -9.47 -3.68 29.91
CA TYR A 647 -10.59 -4.54 29.60
C TYR A 647 -11.63 -4.44 30.72
N GLU A 648 -12.74 -3.82 30.40
CA GLU A 648 -13.88 -3.72 31.34
C GLU A 648 -14.85 -4.86 31.09
N TYR A 649 -15.31 -5.50 32.16
CA TYR A 649 -16.25 -6.60 32.09
C TYR A 649 -17.30 -6.51 33.20
N ASN A 650 -18.51 -6.96 32.92
CA ASN A 650 -19.61 -6.94 33.86
C ASN A 650 -20.12 -8.36 34.11
N GLY A 651 -19.73 -8.91 35.27
CA GLY A 651 -19.99 -10.28 35.65
C GLY A 651 -21.41 -10.54 36.15
N LYS A 652 -22.45 -10.23 35.37
CA LYS A 652 -23.80 -10.74 35.63
C LYS A 652 -24.06 -11.92 34.71
N PRO A 653 -24.47 -13.12 35.27
CA PRO A 653 -24.76 -14.26 34.41
C PRO A 653 -25.86 -13.92 33.41
N MET A 654 -25.53 -13.97 32.14
CA MET A 654 -26.45 -13.77 31.04
C MET A 654 -26.62 -15.07 30.25
N GLY A 655 -27.83 -15.34 29.82
CA GLY A 655 -28.12 -16.51 29.00
C GLY A 655 -28.38 -17.80 29.82
N LYS A 656 -28.24 -18.94 29.13
CA LYS A 656 -28.35 -20.28 29.72
C LYS A 656 -26.94 -20.79 30.05
N PRO A 657 -26.81 -21.63 31.10
CA PRO A 657 -25.53 -22.28 31.34
C PRO A 657 -25.15 -23.22 30.21
N GLU A 658 -23.90 -23.20 29.82
CA GLU A 658 -23.29 -24.01 28.77
C GLU A 658 -22.30 -25.02 29.38
N LYS A 659 -22.07 -26.13 28.69
CA LYS A 659 -20.98 -27.05 29.05
C LYS A 659 -19.66 -26.57 28.49
N VAL A 660 -18.55 -26.91 29.13
CA VAL A 660 -17.20 -26.56 28.65
C VAL A 660 -16.99 -26.93 27.17
N VAL A 661 -17.57 -28.07 26.71
CA VAL A 661 -17.48 -28.49 25.31
C VAL A 661 -18.15 -27.50 24.35
N GLU A 662 -19.28 -26.92 24.75
CA GLU A 662 -20.01 -25.93 23.96
C GLU A 662 -19.23 -24.62 23.88
N ILE A 663 -18.63 -24.22 25.01
CA ILE A 663 -17.74 -23.06 25.06
C ILE A 663 -16.51 -23.26 24.17
N MET A 664 -15.85 -24.43 24.27
CA MET A 664 -14.70 -24.72 23.39
C MET A 664 -15.07 -24.69 21.90
N SER A 665 -16.30 -25.05 21.53
CA SER A 665 -16.78 -24.92 20.16
C SER A 665 -17.01 -23.46 19.71
N ARG A 666 -17.27 -22.54 20.66
CA ARG A 666 -17.27 -21.09 20.38
C ARG A 666 -15.87 -20.58 20.19
N VAL A 667 -14.95 -20.93 21.08
CA VAL A 667 -13.54 -20.54 21.00
C VAL A 667 -12.93 -21.00 19.67
N GLU A 668 -13.21 -22.22 19.22
CA GLU A 668 -12.75 -22.78 17.96
C GLU A 668 -13.15 -21.96 16.72
N ARG A 669 -14.29 -21.28 16.78
CA ARG A 669 -14.76 -20.42 15.68
C ARG A 669 -13.99 -19.10 15.59
N ALA A 670 -13.50 -18.61 16.71
CA ALA A 670 -12.81 -17.32 16.82
C ALA A 670 -11.28 -17.46 16.90
N ALA A 671 -10.76 -18.61 17.30
CA ALA A 671 -9.34 -18.88 17.48
C ALA A 671 -8.67 -19.34 16.18
N GLU A 672 -7.39 -19.04 16.05
CA GLU A 672 -6.53 -19.62 15.00
C GLU A 672 -6.55 -21.16 15.12
N SER A 673 -6.79 -21.82 13.99
CA SER A 673 -7.19 -23.23 13.99
C SER A 673 -6.08 -24.17 14.44
N ALA A 674 -4.83 -23.97 13.99
CA ALA A 674 -3.71 -24.84 14.32
C ALA A 674 -3.28 -24.67 15.79
N TRP A 675 -3.21 -23.42 16.25
CA TRP A 675 -2.91 -23.10 17.63
C TRP A 675 -3.98 -23.68 18.59
N PHE A 676 -5.26 -23.47 18.25
CA PHE A 676 -6.35 -23.95 19.10
C PHE A 676 -6.42 -25.47 19.16
N ALA A 677 -6.23 -26.17 18.04
CA ALA A 677 -6.18 -27.64 18.02
C ALA A 677 -5.12 -28.19 19.00
N LYS A 678 -3.99 -27.50 19.11
CA LYS A 678 -2.88 -27.85 20.01
C LYS A 678 -3.19 -27.60 21.48
N HIS A 679 -3.90 -26.52 21.80
CA HIS A 679 -4.08 -26.02 23.16
C HIS A 679 -5.49 -26.19 23.75
N ARG A 680 -6.45 -26.69 22.94
CA ARG A 680 -7.85 -26.88 23.34
C ARG A 680 -8.01 -27.67 24.63
N ALA A 681 -7.27 -28.76 24.77
CA ALA A 681 -7.38 -29.62 25.95
C ALA A 681 -6.93 -28.90 27.23
N HIS A 682 -5.82 -28.16 27.14
CA HIS A 682 -5.31 -27.36 28.23
C HIS A 682 -6.29 -26.27 28.67
N ILE A 683 -6.84 -25.50 27.73
CA ILE A 683 -7.81 -24.43 28.05
C ILE A 683 -9.06 -25.02 28.73
N ALA A 684 -9.56 -26.11 28.19
CA ALA A 684 -10.72 -26.80 28.78
C ALA A 684 -10.44 -27.29 30.21
N GLU A 685 -9.28 -27.89 30.45
CA GLU A 685 -8.84 -28.38 31.76
C GLU A 685 -8.69 -27.22 32.77
N GLU A 686 -8.05 -26.13 32.37
CA GLU A 686 -7.89 -24.93 33.23
C GLU A 686 -9.25 -24.29 33.58
N CYS A 687 -10.19 -24.23 32.63
CA CYS A 687 -11.56 -23.77 32.91
C CYS A 687 -12.28 -24.69 33.92
N VAL A 688 -12.09 -26.01 33.82
CA VAL A 688 -12.64 -26.98 34.78
C VAL A 688 -12.00 -26.83 36.17
N ASN A 689 -10.68 -26.66 36.19
CA ASN A 689 -9.91 -26.55 37.45
C ASN A 689 -10.03 -25.18 38.12
N ALA A 690 -10.61 -24.19 37.42
CA ALA A 690 -10.83 -22.86 37.99
C ALA A 690 -11.68 -22.94 39.26
N LYS A 691 -11.06 -22.58 40.42
CA LYS A 691 -11.73 -22.63 41.72
C LYS A 691 -12.65 -21.44 41.90
N CYS A 692 -13.90 -21.69 42.28
CA CYS A 692 -14.78 -20.66 42.77
C CYS A 692 -14.19 -20.02 44.03
N VAL A 693 -13.84 -18.76 43.98
CA VAL A 693 -13.23 -18.02 45.08
C VAL A 693 -14.31 -17.54 46.05
N ASP A 694 -15.52 -17.31 45.54
CA ASP A 694 -16.70 -16.90 46.31
C ASP A 694 -17.82 -17.92 46.10
N GLU A 695 -18.76 -18.00 47.08
CA GLU A 695 -19.85 -19.01 47.04
C GLU A 695 -20.79 -18.94 45.85
N LYS A 696 -20.69 -17.92 44.98
CA LYS A 696 -21.60 -17.74 43.85
C LYS A 696 -20.96 -17.94 42.51
N TYR A 697 -19.98 -17.10 42.13
CA TYR A 697 -19.38 -17.11 40.81
C TYR A 697 -17.87 -16.83 40.83
N THR A 698 -17.17 -17.34 39.83
CA THR A 698 -15.77 -16.97 39.54
C THR A 698 -15.69 -16.50 38.10
N ASN A 699 -15.04 -15.36 37.85
CA ASN A 699 -14.74 -14.88 36.55
C ASN A 699 -13.57 -15.67 35.96
N ILE A 700 -13.67 -16.06 34.72
CA ILE A 700 -12.61 -16.73 33.95
C ILE A 700 -12.33 -15.87 32.72
N ILE A 701 -11.07 -15.48 32.56
CA ILE A 701 -10.62 -14.68 31.40
C ILE A 701 -9.40 -15.38 30.80
N PHE A 702 -9.44 -15.59 29.48
CA PHE A 702 -8.30 -16.10 28.73
C PHE A 702 -8.29 -15.51 27.32
N MET A 703 -7.16 -15.68 26.63
CA MET A 703 -6.94 -15.13 25.31
C MET A 703 -6.45 -16.19 24.35
N VAL A 704 -6.84 -16.04 23.08
CA VAL A 704 -6.39 -16.92 22.00
C VAL A 704 -6.00 -16.06 20.81
N PRO A 705 -5.02 -16.50 19.95
CA PRO A 705 -4.77 -15.83 18.67
C PRO A 705 -6.05 -15.82 17.84
N ALA A 706 -6.37 -14.72 17.21
CA ALA A 706 -7.57 -14.58 16.40
C ALA A 706 -7.49 -15.40 15.11
N LYS A 707 -8.59 -15.99 14.71
CA LYS A 707 -8.71 -16.70 13.44
C LYS A 707 -8.70 -15.73 12.25
N HIS A 708 -9.25 -14.55 12.44
CA HIS A 708 -9.37 -13.51 11.43
C HIS A 708 -8.79 -12.21 11.98
N GLY A 709 -7.95 -11.58 11.17
CA GLY A 709 -7.22 -10.39 11.56
C GLY A 709 -5.96 -10.65 12.39
N TYR A 710 -5.03 -9.69 12.40
CA TYR A 710 -3.78 -9.76 13.15
C TYR A 710 -3.99 -9.27 14.58
N GLY A 711 -4.38 -10.21 15.46
CA GLY A 711 -4.76 -9.87 16.83
C GLY A 711 -5.09 -11.09 17.68
N TYR A 712 -5.74 -10.83 18.79
CA TYR A 712 -6.19 -11.85 19.73
C TYR A 712 -7.62 -11.62 20.16
N VAL A 713 -8.26 -12.68 20.64
CA VAL A 713 -9.63 -12.63 21.18
C VAL A 713 -9.60 -12.91 22.67
N ILE A 714 -10.18 -12.00 23.43
CA ILE A 714 -10.38 -12.13 24.88
C ILE A 714 -11.72 -12.80 25.10
N PHE A 715 -11.73 -13.90 25.84
CA PHE A 715 -12.92 -14.60 26.28
C PHE A 715 -13.19 -14.34 27.76
N PHE A 716 -14.43 -14.03 28.06
CA PHE A 716 -14.92 -13.84 29.41
C PHE A 716 -16.07 -14.79 29.73
N LEU A 717 -15.89 -15.58 30.77
CA LEU A 717 -16.85 -16.56 31.27
C LEU A 717 -17.10 -16.35 32.76
N LEU A 718 -18.28 -16.81 33.23
CA LEU A 718 -18.57 -17.01 34.64
C LEU A 718 -18.74 -18.49 34.93
N LYS A 719 -18.09 -18.98 36.01
CA LYS A 719 -18.27 -20.34 36.53
C LYS A 719 -18.99 -20.29 37.87
N THR A 720 -19.98 -21.17 38.06
CA THR A 720 -20.69 -21.34 39.34
C THR A 720 -20.06 -22.44 40.17
N ALA A 721 -20.40 -22.45 41.47
CA ALA A 721 -20.02 -23.54 42.37
C ALA A 721 -20.58 -24.93 41.96
N ASN A 722 -21.64 -24.96 41.13
CA ASN A 722 -22.23 -26.16 40.56
C ASN A 722 -21.61 -26.60 39.23
N GLU A 723 -20.46 -26.02 38.86
CA GLU A 723 -19.76 -26.30 37.59
C GLU A 723 -20.56 -25.95 36.34
N GLU A 724 -21.45 -24.96 36.42
CA GLU A 724 -22.13 -24.40 35.27
C GLU A 724 -21.35 -23.18 34.77
N TYR A 725 -21.24 -23.03 33.43
CA TYR A 725 -20.51 -21.96 32.79
C TYR A 725 -21.46 -21.06 32.04
N TYR A 726 -21.31 -19.76 32.22
CA TYR A 726 -22.04 -18.74 31.49
C TYR A 726 -21.08 -17.97 30.59
N PHE A 727 -21.23 -18.11 29.29
CA PHE A 727 -20.50 -17.29 28.34
C PHE A 727 -20.98 -15.85 28.44
N GLN A 728 -20.07 -14.90 28.60
CA GLN A 728 -20.42 -13.51 28.77
C GLN A 728 -20.07 -12.67 27.56
N ASN A 729 -18.81 -12.75 27.08
CA ASN A 729 -18.33 -11.93 26.00
C ASN A 729 -17.13 -12.57 25.31
N GLU A 730 -16.97 -12.21 24.03
CA GLU A 730 -15.74 -12.34 23.24
C GLU A 730 -15.38 -10.99 22.63
N THR A 731 -14.14 -10.55 22.77
CA THR A 731 -13.68 -9.25 22.31
C THR A 731 -12.39 -9.39 21.52
N TYR A 732 -12.42 -9.04 20.25
CA TYR A 732 -11.21 -8.95 19.43
C TYR A 732 -10.39 -7.72 19.79
N LYS A 733 -9.08 -7.86 19.84
CA LYS A 733 -8.09 -6.79 19.98
C LYS A 733 -6.96 -7.01 18.97
N PRO A 734 -6.60 -5.98 18.19
CA PRO A 734 -5.45 -6.08 17.30
C PRO A 734 -4.13 -6.01 18.10
N TYR A 735 -3.08 -6.68 17.62
CA TYR A 735 -1.74 -6.53 18.19
C TYR A 735 -1.14 -5.15 17.92
N GLU A 736 -1.49 -4.54 16.81
CA GLU A 736 -1.08 -3.19 16.42
C GLU A 736 -2.31 -2.31 16.41
N ASN A 737 -2.38 -1.36 17.32
CA ASN A 737 -3.52 -0.45 17.52
C ASN A 737 -3.18 1.00 17.13
N GLU A 738 -2.06 1.19 16.43
CA GLU A 738 -1.65 2.51 15.96
C GLU A 738 -2.45 2.86 14.69
N ALA A 739 -2.97 4.08 14.63
CA ALA A 739 -3.50 4.61 13.40
C ALA A 739 -2.37 4.69 12.38
N LEU A 740 -2.62 4.20 11.17
CA LEU A 740 -1.63 4.27 10.09
C LEU A 740 -1.27 5.73 9.82
N LYS A 741 0.03 6.06 9.80
CA LYS A 741 0.49 7.42 9.52
C LYS A 741 0.11 7.79 8.10
N CYS A 742 -0.61 8.88 7.93
CA CYS A 742 -0.89 9.48 6.64
C CYS A 742 -0.05 10.75 6.50
N PHE A 743 0.78 10.83 5.47
CA PHE A 743 1.59 12.04 5.23
C PHE A 743 0.77 13.19 4.63
N PHE A 744 -0.44 12.90 4.16
CA PHE A 744 -1.33 13.86 3.52
C PHE A 744 -2.50 14.31 4.41
N ASP A 745 -2.38 14.12 5.71
CA ASP A 745 -3.38 14.55 6.71
C ASP A 745 -3.27 16.02 7.13
N GLY A 746 -2.29 16.74 6.56
CA GLY A 746 -2.06 18.15 6.85
C GLY A 746 -1.30 18.45 8.14
N LYS A 747 -0.78 17.42 8.84
CA LYS A 747 -0.07 17.60 10.12
C LYS A 747 1.46 17.62 9.99
N HIS A 748 1.98 17.63 8.77
CA HIS A 748 3.41 17.45 8.48
C HIS A 748 4.07 18.66 7.82
#